data_635432171e120876a0a11aebab7f2eed
#
_entry.id   635432171e120876a0a11aebab7f2eed
#
_cell.length_a   1.000
_cell.length_b   1.000
_cell.length_c   1.000
_cell.angle_alpha   90.00
_cell.angle_beta   90.00
_cell.angle_gamma   90.00
#
_symmetry.space_group_name_H-M   'P 1'
#
loop_
_entity.id
_entity.type
_entity.pdbx_description
1 polymer ?
#
loop_
_entity_poly.entity_id
_entity_poly.type
_entity_poly.pdbx_seq_one_letter_code
_entity_poly.pdbx_strand_id
1 'polypeptide(L)'
;MALPAAHAADAPDASGEVNELNRVVVSATRTERAVQDVPATVSAIDRERMDNELTRNIRDLFRYEPGIDVGGNRERFGLGDIRIRGLGGNRVRVLIDGISVSDGFSIGSFSNAGRNFVDLDTVKEVEIVRGPSSALHGSDALGGVVSFVTKDPADYLKDGAKSYFGLKLGAESQNEGIYGSATAAFAGERWSGLVVVNHHQGKETENQGDNDAHDGSRTRANPQSVEGRSLLTKLVFAPSANQRFRLTVEGSEDRTQTDVFSALGLSALTPGLPPTAPRTRVLSMYGNDHQTRARVAFAHEIDSLDSALADSLTWQVYRQDSETTQRTREQRASVVGGRDTSPTLRLREFNFDQRVYGAEAAAHKDFATGSVEHTLTYGFEYEQTEFRQKRDGRSVNLTTGAVSSTISPDAFPVRDFPISKTRNAGVFVQDEIRFADGAFRLVPAVRVDRYELKPQNDAIWNGDNPGVKISDLSKTSVSPKLGAVWHFAQDWSLYGGYQRGFRAPPYSDVNLGFTNLQFGYTAIPNPNLKPETSNGYELGLRYSGKAVYAQLSGYYNDYKDFIESNRQVSAPPQTPLIVFQSQNVDKARIRGVELRGGVDFGELDPSLAGWSGRFAAAYSKGEDKSDDRPLESIAPLTATVGVAYDREAWGVELAGRFARRKSDLPEAGRFAAPGYGVFDLLAHWNFAPGAKFNVGVFNLGDKKYWDNGDVPGALTASSAILDRYTAPGRNVGASVAVSW
;
A
#
# COMPACT_ATOMS: atom_id res chain seq x y z
N MET A 1 -45.71 -23.98 0.65
CA MET A 1 -44.96 -23.58 1.85
C MET A 1 -43.82 -22.70 1.37
N ALA A 2 -43.94 -21.41 1.59
CA ALA A 2 -42.93 -20.44 1.13
C ALA A 2 -41.66 -20.57 2.01
N LEU A 3 -40.52 -20.72 1.38
CA LEU A 3 -39.20 -20.63 2.00
C LEU A 3 -38.99 -19.17 2.47
N PRO A 4 -38.47 -18.93 3.69
CA PRO A 4 -38.03 -17.59 4.05
C PRO A 4 -36.82 -17.26 3.18
N ALA A 5 -36.88 -16.12 2.50
CA ALA A 5 -35.77 -15.52 1.81
C ALA A 5 -34.66 -15.27 2.83
N ALA A 6 -33.49 -15.81 2.59
CA ALA A 6 -32.26 -15.32 3.20
C ALA A 6 -32.21 -13.81 2.95
N HIS A 7 -31.95 -13.02 3.98
CA HIS A 7 -31.64 -11.61 3.83
C HIS A 7 -30.30 -11.53 3.08
N ALA A 8 -30.40 -11.60 1.74
CA ALA A 8 -29.43 -10.89 0.94
C ALA A 8 -29.65 -9.42 1.31
N ALA A 9 -28.68 -8.77 1.90
CA ALA A 9 -28.66 -7.33 1.92
C ALA A 9 -28.91 -6.90 0.48
N ASP A 10 -29.95 -6.07 0.29
CA ASP A 10 -30.34 -5.56 -1.01
C ASP A 10 -29.06 -5.09 -1.71
N ALA A 11 -28.73 -5.73 -2.81
CA ALA A 11 -27.71 -5.20 -3.71
C ALA A 11 -28.17 -3.77 -4.04
N PRO A 12 -27.29 -2.76 -3.94
CA PRO A 12 -27.67 -1.40 -4.25
C PRO A 12 -28.30 -1.41 -5.65
N ASP A 13 -29.47 -0.86 -5.72
CA ASP A 13 -30.25 -0.69 -6.94
C ASP A 13 -29.34 0.03 -7.95
N ALA A 14 -29.37 -0.37 -9.22
CA ALA A 14 -28.54 0.17 -10.31
C ALA A 14 -28.87 1.64 -10.69
N SER A 15 -29.58 2.35 -9.84
CA SER A 15 -29.66 3.81 -9.80
C SER A 15 -28.42 4.31 -9.10
N GLY A 16 -27.49 4.96 -9.81
CA GLY A 16 -26.20 5.43 -9.31
C GLY A 16 -26.30 6.15 -7.98
N GLU A 17 -26.18 5.38 -6.88
CA GLU A 17 -26.33 5.92 -5.54
C GLU A 17 -25.10 6.76 -5.22
N VAL A 18 -25.24 8.06 -5.24
CA VAL A 18 -24.19 9.04 -4.94
C VAL A 18 -23.70 8.93 -3.48
N ASN A 19 -24.50 8.29 -2.58
CA ASN A 19 -24.22 8.26 -1.16
C ASN A 19 -23.23 7.14 -0.76
N GLU A 20 -21.94 7.46 -0.72
CA GLU A 20 -20.88 6.55 -0.30
C GLU A 20 -20.98 6.07 1.16
N LEU A 21 -21.79 6.72 2.02
CA LEU A 21 -21.98 6.31 3.42
C LEU A 21 -22.85 5.05 3.56
N ASN A 22 -23.62 4.71 2.54
CA ASN A 22 -24.44 3.48 2.50
C ASN A 22 -23.64 2.25 2.05
N ARG A 23 -22.44 2.44 1.50
CA ARG A 23 -21.60 1.31 1.05
C ARG A 23 -21.26 0.40 2.23
N VAL A 24 -21.28 -0.90 1.97
CA VAL A 24 -20.96 -1.92 2.97
C VAL A 24 -19.44 -2.16 2.96
N VAL A 25 -18.85 -2.25 4.13
CA VAL A 25 -17.43 -2.56 4.35
C VAL A 25 -17.28 -3.65 5.41
N VAL A 26 -16.23 -4.45 5.32
CA VAL A 26 -15.94 -5.54 6.24
C VAL A 26 -14.69 -5.28 7.08
N SER A 27 -13.66 -4.66 6.48
CA SER A 27 -12.34 -4.52 7.13
C SER A 27 -12.36 -3.73 8.44
N ALA A 28 -13.30 -2.81 8.62
CA ALA A 28 -13.36 -1.97 9.81
C ALA A 28 -13.95 -2.66 11.05
N THR A 29 -14.74 -3.71 10.86
CA THR A 29 -15.53 -4.36 11.92
C THR A 29 -15.44 -5.89 11.89
N ARG A 30 -14.83 -6.48 10.88
CA ARG A 30 -14.85 -7.94 10.60
C ARG A 30 -16.27 -8.49 10.35
N THR A 31 -17.24 -7.59 10.14
CA THR A 31 -18.63 -7.88 9.78
C THR A 31 -19.07 -6.90 8.70
N GLU A 32 -20.02 -7.29 7.86
CA GLU A 32 -20.62 -6.38 6.88
C GLU A 32 -21.35 -5.24 7.58
N ARG A 33 -20.93 -3.99 7.33
CA ARG A 33 -21.54 -2.78 7.89
C ARG A 33 -21.51 -1.65 6.89
N ALA A 34 -22.59 -0.89 6.83
CA ALA A 34 -22.60 0.37 6.11
C ALA A 34 -21.56 1.33 6.71
N VAL A 35 -20.87 2.10 5.89
CA VAL A 35 -19.86 3.07 6.33
C VAL A 35 -20.42 4.00 7.41
N GLN A 36 -21.69 4.41 7.30
CA GLN A 36 -22.34 5.28 8.29
C GLN A 36 -22.45 4.68 9.69
N ASP A 37 -22.39 3.36 9.81
CA ASP A 37 -22.51 2.60 11.06
C ASP A 37 -21.16 2.24 11.69
N VAL A 38 -20.06 2.55 11.02
CA VAL A 38 -18.69 2.24 11.49
C VAL A 38 -18.16 3.38 12.37
N PRO A 39 -17.66 3.10 13.60
CA PRO A 39 -17.11 4.12 14.49
C PRO A 39 -15.66 4.53 14.14
N ALA A 40 -15.37 4.75 12.85
CA ALA A 40 -14.08 5.15 12.33
C ALA A 40 -14.22 5.81 10.94
N THR A 41 -13.19 6.53 10.48
CA THR A 41 -13.14 7.01 9.10
C THR A 41 -12.75 5.88 8.15
N VAL A 42 -13.70 5.46 7.32
CA VAL A 42 -13.55 4.38 6.33
C VAL A 42 -13.95 4.89 4.96
N SER A 43 -13.34 4.34 3.91
CA SER A 43 -13.81 4.51 2.53
C SER A 43 -13.71 3.18 1.77
N ALA A 44 -14.57 3.02 0.77
CA ALA A 44 -14.56 1.92 -0.18
C ALA A 44 -14.51 2.45 -1.61
N ILE A 45 -13.70 1.80 -2.44
CA ILE A 45 -13.56 2.10 -3.87
C ILE A 45 -13.94 0.82 -4.61
N ASP A 46 -15.06 0.83 -5.29
CA ASP A 46 -15.55 -0.34 -6.03
C ASP A 46 -14.98 -0.45 -7.45
N ARG A 47 -15.27 -1.55 -8.11
CA ARG A 47 -14.81 -1.82 -9.48
C ARG A 47 -15.30 -0.80 -10.48
N GLU A 48 -16.54 -0.35 -10.38
CA GLU A 48 -17.13 0.60 -11.32
C GLU A 48 -16.41 1.94 -11.25
N ARG A 49 -16.16 2.45 -10.04
CA ARG A 49 -15.36 3.66 -9.83
C ARG A 49 -13.94 3.51 -10.37
N MET A 50 -13.27 2.38 -10.10
CA MET A 50 -11.94 2.11 -10.64
C MET A 50 -11.91 2.12 -12.17
N ASP A 51 -12.94 1.56 -12.82
CA ASP A 51 -13.03 1.54 -14.29
C ASP A 51 -13.35 2.92 -14.88
N ASN A 52 -14.28 3.67 -14.28
CA ASN A 52 -14.65 5.01 -14.71
C ASN A 52 -13.51 6.01 -14.53
N GLU A 53 -12.72 5.88 -13.47
CA GLU A 53 -11.53 6.69 -13.21
C GLU A 53 -10.28 6.21 -13.97
N LEU A 54 -10.39 5.15 -14.77
CA LEU A 54 -9.26 4.53 -15.51
C LEU A 54 -8.08 4.24 -14.58
N THR A 55 -8.36 3.62 -13.43
CA THR A 55 -7.38 3.25 -12.42
C THR A 55 -6.52 2.08 -12.93
N ARG A 56 -5.20 2.26 -13.01
CA ARG A 56 -4.25 1.28 -13.58
C ARG A 56 -3.21 0.80 -12.57
N ASN A 57 -2.92 1.63 -11.59
CA ASN A 57 -1.93 1.34 -10.55
C ASN A 57 -2.39 1.87 -9.20
N ILE A 58 -1.69 1.50 -8.13
CA ILE A 58 -2.05 1.89 -6.77
C ILE A 58 -2.03 3.41 -6.53
N ARG A 59 -1.29 4.19 -7.30
CA ARG A 59 -1.30 5.66 -7.20
C ARG A 59 -2.58 6.23 -7.80
N ASP A 60 -3.01 5.72 -8.96
CA ASP A 60 -4.27 6.13 -9.59
C ASP A 60 -5.45 5.84 -8.68
N LEU A 61 -5.44 4.70 -7.97
CA LEU A 61 -6.47 4.29 -7.03
C LEU A 61 -6.75 5.36 -5.96
N PHE A 62 -5.70 6.01 -5.46
CA PHE A 62 -5.84 7.03 -4.41
C PHE A 62 -5.84 8.46 -4.94
N ARG A 63 -5.92 8.65 -6.26
CA ARG A 63 -5.89 9.97 -6.90
C ARG A 63 -6.90 10.94 -6.31
N TYR A 64 -8.07 10.45 -5.95
CA TYR A 64 -9.17 11.24 -5.41
C TYR A 64 -9.45 10.96 -3.92
N GLU A 65 -8.48 10.38 -3.20
CA GLU A 65 -8.55 10.11 -1.75
C GLU A 65 -7.56 11.01 -0.98
N PRO A 66 -7.93 12.25 -0.61
CA PRO A 66 -7.05 13.14 0.15
C PRO A 66 -6.58 12.52 1.47
N GLY A 67 -5.33 12.84 1.85
CA GLY A 67 -4.69 12.29 3.04
C GLY A 67 -4.05 10.91 2.83
N ILE A 68 -4.17 10.35 1.62
CA ILE A 68 -3.46 9.14 1.19
C ILE A 68 -2.54 9.51 0.03
N ASP A 69 -1.31 9.07 0.08
CA ASP A 69 -0.37 9.19 -1.02
C ASP A 69 0.40 7.89 -1.26
N VAL A 70 0.97 7.75 -2.45
CA VAL A 70 1.78 6.60 -2.83
C VAL A 70 3.14 7.10 -3.27
N GLY A 71 4.14 6.83 -2.42
CA GLY A 71 5.53 7.14 -2.72
C GLY A 71 6.14 6.14 -3.70
N GLY A 72 7.21 6.55 -4.38
CA GLY A 72 7.93 5.70 -5.31
C GLY A 72 9.34 6.19 -5.57
N ASN A 73 10.14 5.31 -6.16
CA ASN A 73 11.46 5.64 -6.69
C ASN A 73 11.34 5.87 -8.20
N ARG A 74 11.31 7.13 -8.62
CA ARG A 74 11.18 7.51 -10.03
C ARG A 74 12.42 7.24 -10.87
N GLU A 75 13.55 6.91 -10.26
CA GLU A 75 14.79 6.65 -10.98
C GLU A 75 14.86 5.22 -11.51
N ARG A 76 14.28 4.23 -10.76
CA ARG A 76 14.38 2.82 -11.14
C ARG A 76 13.23 1.94 -10.59
N PHE A 77 12.96 1.98 -9.29
CA PHE A 77 12.20 0.91 -8.60
C PHE A 77 10.68 1.08 -8.62
N GLY A 78 10.17 2.17 -9.22
CA GLY A 78 8.74 2.39 -9.38
C GLY A 78 7.99 2.70 -8.09
N LEU A 79 6.70 2.38 -8.08
CA LEU A 79 5.81 2.61 -6.94
C LEU A 79 6.10 1.61 -5.82
N GLY A 80 6.08 2.05 -4.57
CA GLY A 80 6.49 1.19 -3.48
C GLY A 80 5.68 1.27 -2.20
N ASP A 81 5.08 2.41 -1.87
CA ASP A 81 4.65 2.62 -0.50
C ASP A 81 3.36 3.44 -0.40
N ILE A 82 2.35 2.84 0.26
CA ILE A 82 1.10 3.53 0.57
C ILE A 82 1.26 4.23 1.92
N ARG A 83 0.97 5.54 1.95
CA ARG A 83 0.97 6.35 3.17
C ARG A 83 -0.42 6.81 3.50
N ILE A 84 -0.83 6.62 4.75
CA ILE A 84 -2.10 7.10 5.30
C ILE A 84 -1.78 8.11 6.41
N ARG A 85 -2.27 9.34 6.31
CA ARG A 85 -2.03 10.41 7.29
C ARG A 85 -0.52 10.62 7.56
N GLY A 86 0.33 10.41 6.52
CA GLY A 86 1.78 10.55 6.59
C GLY A 86 2.55 9.34 7.15
N LEU A 87 1.90 8.27 7.55
CA LEU A 87 2.55 7.01 7.92
C LEU A 87 2.58 6.06 6.74
N GLY A 88 3.74 5.50 6.44
CA GLY A 88 3.96 4.56 5.35
C GLY A 88 4.84 3.38 5.75
N GLY A 89 5.33 2.65 4.75
CA GLY A 89 6.09 1.44 4.93
C GLY A 89 5.28 0.34 5.61
N ASN A 90 5.97 -0.50 6.33
CA ASN A 90 5.34 -1.57 7.10
C ASN A 90 4.55 -1.06 8.33
N ARG A 91 4.13 0.23 8.38
CA ARG A 91 3.22 0.80 9.37
C ARG A 91 1.78 0.94 8.86
N VAL A 92 1.56 0.65 7.58
CA VAL A 92 0.22 0.50 6.97
C VAL A 92 0.05 -0.97 6.60
N ARG A 93 -0.96 -1.63 7.16
CA ARG A 93 -1.23 -3.03 6.82
C ARG A 93 -1.95 -3.09 5.48
N VAL A 94 -1.38 -3.79 4.51
CA VAL A 94 -1.96 -4.01 3.19
C VAL A 94 -2.36 -5.47 3.07
N LEU A 95 -3.63 -5.70 2.75
CA LEU A 95 -4.24 -7.03 2.71
C LEU A 95 -4.80 -7.33 1.32
N ILE A 96 -4.79 -8.60 0.92
CA ILE A 96 -5.54 -9.13 -0.22
C ILE A 96 -6.36 -10.31 0.29
N ASP A 97 -7.70 -10.20 0.26
CA ASP A 97 -8.64 -11.17 0.85
C ASP A 97 -8.28 -11.53 2.32
N GLY A 98 -7.93 -10.52 3.13
CA GLY A 98 -7.53 -10.71 4.53
C GLY A 98 -6.07 -11.09 4.77
N ILE A 99 -5.32 -11.51 3.75
CA ILE A 99 -3.93 -11.99 3.85
C ILE A 99 -2.96 -10.84 3.58
N SER A 100 -1.98 -10.64 4.48
CA SER A 100 -0.99 -9.57 4.35
C SER A 100 -0.11 -9.75 3.10
N VAL A 101 0.13 -8.66 2.38
CA VAL A 101 1.19 -8.62 1.36
C VAL A 101 2.56 -8.63 2.04
N SER A 102 3.63 -8.90 1.27
CA SER A 102 4.99 -8.93 1.81
C SER A 102 5.45 -7.58 2.35
N ASP A 103 6.40 -7.63 3.27
CA ASP A 103 7.07 -6.45 3.81
C ASP A 103 7.92 -5.75 2.75
N GLY A 104 7.99 -4.42 2.85
CA GLY A 104 9.03 -3.66 2.17
C GLY A 104 10.36 -3.78 2.90
N PHE A 105 11.46 -3.89 2.15
CA PHE A 105 12.81 -3.85 2.68
C PHE A 105 13.73 -3.08 1.73
N SER A 106 14.52 -2.16 2.27
CA SER A 106 15.47 -1.37 1.49
C SER A 106 16.78 -1.19 2.24
N ILE A 107 17.89 -1.38 1.54
CA ILE A 107 19.24 -1.11 2.06
C ILE A 107 20.17 -0.64 0.95
N GLY A 108 20.76 0.56 1.15
CA GLY A 108 21.63 1.15 0.14
C GLY A 108 20.91 1.46 -1.19
N SER A 109 21.70 1.68 -2.25
CA SER A 109 21.19 2.20 -3.53
C SER A 109 20.73 1.14 -4.52
N PHE A 110 20.98 -0.15 -4.26
CA PHE A 110 20.76 -1.23 -5.22
C PHE A 110 19.82 -2.32 -4.72
N SER A 111 19.21 -2.12 -3.58
CA SER A 111 18.39 -3.10 -2.88
C SER A 111 17.12 -2.43 -2.35
N ASN A 112 16.00 -2.63 -3.06
CA ASN A 112 14.72 -2.01 -2.71
C ASN A 112 13.56 -2.95 -3.06
N ALA A 113 13.15 -3.79 -2.12
CA ALA A 113 11.94 -4.59 -2.24
C ALA A 113 10.72 -3.73 -1.84
N GLY A 114 9.96 -3.29 -2.84
CA GLY A 114 8.69 -2.57 -2.67
C GLY A 114 7.54 -3.51 -2.28
N ARG A 115 6.35 -2.91 -2.03
CA ARG A 115 5.13 -3.63 -1.62
C ARG A 115 4.03 -3.62 -2.68
N ASN A 116 4.38 -3.37 -3.94
CA ASN A 116 3.42 -3.31 -5.04
C ASN A 116 3.22 -4.71 -5.65
N PHE A 117 2.37 -5.53 -5.03
CA PHE A 117 2.06 -6.89 -5.46
C PHE A 117 0.60 -7.08 -5.87
N VAL A 118 -0.14 -6.00 -6.12
CA VAL A 118 -1.57 -6.05 -6.40
C VAL A 118 -1.82 -5.71 -7.86
N ASP A 119 -2.42 -6.62 -8.60
CA ASP A 119 -3.01 -6.32 -9.91
C ASP A 119 -4.46 -5.89 -9.72
N LEU A 120 -4.75 -4.62 -10.01
CA LEU A 120 -6.07 -4.03 -9.77
C LEU A 120 -7.17 -4.64 -10.65
N ASP A 121 -6.84 -5.26 -11.78
CA ASP A 121 -7.84 -5.95 -12.60
C ASP A 121 -8.30 -7.29 -12.00
N THR A 122 -7.65 -7.79 -10.95
CA THR A 122 -8.15 -8.90 -10.13
C THR A 122 -9.08 -8.45 -8.99
N VAL A 123 -9.12 -7.15 -8.69
CA VAL A 123 -9.78 -6.57 -7.52
C VAL A 123 -11.20 -6.10 -7.87
N LYS A 124 -12.17 -6.37 -7.00
CA LYS A 124 -13.54 -5.84 -7.10
C LYS A 124 -13.77 -4.61 -6.25
N GLU A 125 -13.07 -4.54 -5.10
CA GLU A 125 -13.26 -3.46 -4.13
C GLU A 125 -11.99 -3.24 -3.32
N VAL A 126 -11.76 -1.99 -2.91
CA VAL A 126 -10.68 -1.62 -2.00
C VAL A 126 -11.26 -0.87 -0.82
N GLU A 127 -11.08 -1.44 0.37
CA GLU A 127 -11.51 -0.82 1.62
C GLU A 127 -10.32 -0.18 2.34
N ILE A 128 -10.52 1.00 2.88
CA ILE A 128 -9.49 1.79 3.55
C ILE A 128 -9.97 2.15 4.94
N VAL A 129 -9.25 1.73 5.97
CA VAL A 129 -9.47 2.13 7.36
C VAL A 129 -8.34 3.07 7.76
N ARG A 130 -8.66 4.30 8.13
CA ARG A 130 -7.68 5.31 8.52
C ARG A 130 -7.44 5.33 10.03
N GLY A 131 -6.17 5.44 10.41
CA GLY A 131 -5.75 5.47 11.82
C GLY A 131 -5.44 4.09 12.41
N PRO A 132 -5.02 4.03 13.67
CA PRO A 132 -4.64 2.78 14.33
C PRO A 132 -5.76 1.74 14.25
N SER A 133 -5.44 0.49 13.89
CA SER A 133 -6.45 -0.56 13.64
C SER A 133 -6.02 -1.94 14.19
N SER A 134 -5.06 -1.96 15.12
CA SER A 134 -4.49 -3.23 15.61
C SER A 134 -5.46 -4.08 16.43
N ALA A 135 -6.55 -3.52 16.95
CA ALA A 135 -7.56 -4.28 17.70
C ALA A 135 -8.25 -5.38 16.87
N LEU A 136 -8.27 -5.25 15.54
CA LEU A 136 -8.83 -6.26 14.63
C LEU A 136 -7.78 -6.84 13.68
N HIS A 137 -6.70 -6.10 13.40
CA HIS A 137 -5.73 -6.44 12.38
C HIS A 137 -4.32 -6.76 12.92
N GLY A 138 -4.08 -6.68 14.24
CA GLY A 138 -2.80 -7.01 14.84
C GLY A 138 -1.66 -6.03 14.50
N SER A 139 -0.44 -6.56 14.35
CA SER A 139 0.76 -5.78 14.04
C SER A 139 0.65 -5.06 12.69
N ASP A 140 1.42 -3.96 12.56
CA ASP A 140 1.60 -3.18 11.32
C ASP A 140 0.40 -2.30 10.91
N ALA A 141 -0.67 -2.27 11.69
CA ALA A 141 -1.84 -1.40 11.48
C ALA A 141 -1.76 -0.11 12.32
N LEU A 142 -0.59 0.56 12.34
CA LEU A 142 -0.39 1.84 13.04
C LEU A 142 -1.00 3.03 12.30
N GLY A 143 -0.82 3.10 10.99
CA GLY A 143 -1.32 4.17 10.13
C GLY A 143 -2.72 3.89 9.58
N GLY A 144 -3.07 2.62 9.49
CA GLY A 144 -4.33 2.16 8.93
C GLY A 144 -4.22 0.82 8.22
N VAL A 145 -5.29 0.47 7.51
CA VAL A 145 -5.39 -0.76 6.72
C VAL A 145 -5.88 -0.41 5.32
N VAL A 146 -5.28 -1.02 4.30
CA VAL A 146 -5.80 -1.04 2.93
C VAL A 146 -6.07 -2.50 2.57
N SER A 147 -7.33 -2.84 2.34
CA SER A 147 -7.79 -4.19 2.04
C SER A 147 -8.29 -4.28 0.61
N PHE A 148 -7.62 -5.06 -0.21
CA PHE A 148 -8.04 -5.40 -1.55
C PHE A 148 -8.89 -6.66 -1.51
N VAL A 149 -10.12 -6.57 -1.97
CA VAL A 149 -11.04 -7.70 -2.09
C VAL A 149 -11.05 -8.15 -3.54
N THR A 150 -10.65 -9.39 -3.79
CA THR A 150 -10.57 -9.89 -5.17
C THR A 150 -11.93 -10.36 -5.67
N LYS A 151 -12.10 -10.34 -6.99
CA LYS A 151 -13.30 -10.78 -7.71
C LYS A 151 -13.70 -12.21 -7.32
N ASP A 152 -15.01 -12.47 -7.28
CA ASP A 152 -15.60 -13.76 -6.93
C ASP A 152 -16.53 -14.21 -8.08
N PRO A 153 -16.78 -15.52 -8.29
CA PRO A 153 -17.75 -15.99 -9.28
C PRO A 153 -19.13 -15.32 -9.19
N ALA A 154 -19.60 -15.05 -7.96
CA ALA A 154 -20.90 -14.42 -7.71
C ALA A 154 -20.98 -12.97 -8.22
N ASP A 155 -19.87 -12.27 -8.41
CA ASP A 155 -19.87 -10.91 -8.96
C ASP A 155 -20.32 -10.88 -10.43
N TYR A 156 -20.20 -12.01 -11.15
CA TYR A 156 -20.46 -12.16 -12.57
C TYR A 156 -21.70 -13.00 -12.91
N LEU A 157 -22.07 -13.92 -12.01
CA LEU A 157 -23.13 -14.91 -12.26
C LEU A 157 -24.43 -14.47 -11.57
N LYS A 158 -24.89 -13.26 -11.90
CA LYS A 158 -26.13 -12.66 -11.39
C LYS A 158 -27.36 -13.20 -12.17
N ASP A 159 -28.53 -13.06 -11.59
CA ASP A 159 -29.83 -13.36 -12.21
C ASP A 159 -29.94 -14.78 -12.77
N GLY A 160 -29.21 -15.74 -12.18
CA GLY A 160 -29.23 -17.15 -12.63
C GLY A 160 -28.34 -17.44 -13.83
N ALA A 161 -27.50 -16.51 -14.26
CA ALA A 161 -26.50 -16.74 -15.29
C ALA A 161 -25.58 -17.91 -14.93
N LYS A 162 -25.33 -18.81 -15.88
CA LYS A 162 -24.48 -19.99 -15.69
C LYS A 162 -23.08 -19.83 -16.23
N SER A 163 -22.85 -18.80 -17.03
CA SER A 163 -21.56 -18.47 -17.60
C SER A 163 -21.44 -16.98 -17.82
N TYR A 164 -20.22 -16.49 -17.76
CA TYR A 164 -19.84 -15.13 -18.08
C TYR A 164 -18.48 -15.14 -18.76
N PHE A 165 -18.34 -14.37 -19.81
CA PHE A 165 -17.05 -14.08 -20.43
C PHE A 165 -16.90 -12.58 -20.58
N GLY A 166 -15.73 -12.06 -20.26
CA GLY A 166 -15.42 -10.64 -20.36
C GLY A 166 -14.01 -10.42 -20.89
N LEU A 167 -13.86 -9.42 -21.73
CA LEU A 167 -12.57 -8.93 -22.22
C LEU A 167 -12.49 -7.43 -21.97
N LYS A 168 -11.32 -6.96 -21.47
CA LYS A 168 -10.99 -5.56 -21.30
C LYS A 168 -9.65 -5.29 -21.95
N LEU A 169 -9.57 -4.23 -22.76
CA LEU A 169 -8.34 -3.74 -23.36
C LEU A 169 -8.21 -2.26 -23.06
N GLY A 170 -7.00 -1.77 -22.83
CA GLY A 170 -6.78 -0.36 -22.61
C GLY A 170 -5.38 0.08 -22.99
N ALA A 171 -5.24 1.40 -23.16
CA ALA A 171 -3.98 2.05 -23.50
C ALA A 171 -3.88 3.40 -22.76
N GLU A 172 -2.64 3.82 -22.52
CA GLU A 172 -2.33 5.08 -21.85
C GLU A 172 -1.08 5.72 -22.42
N SER A 173 -1.09 7.04 -22.55
CA SER A 173 0.01 7.77 -23.16
C SER A 173 1.11 8.15 -22.17
N GLN A 174 0.85 8.18 -20.85
CA GLN A 174 1.83 8.62 -19.85
C GLN A 174 3.08 7.72 -19.75
N ASN A 175 2.98 6.48 -20.19
CA ASN A 175 4.06 5.47 -20.20
C ASN A 175 4.01 4.58 -21.44
N GLU A 176 3.33 5.03 -22.51
CA GLU A 176 3.06 4.27 -23.72
C GLU A 176 2.52 2.85 -23.41
N GLY A 177 1.70 2.77 -22.34
CA GLY A 177 1.23 1.50 -21.80
C GLY A 177 0.04 0.92 -22.56
N ILE A 178 0.01 -0.41 -22.65
CA ILE A 178 -1.16 -1.18 -23.07
C ILE A 178 -1.42 -2.29 -22.03
N TYR A 179 -2.68 -2.58 -21.80
CA TYR A 179 -3.08 -3.62 -20.84
C TYR A 179 -4.34 -4.36 -21.33
N GLY A 180 -4.48 -5.59 -20.88
CA GLY A 180 -5.63 -6.40 -21.19
C GLY A 180 -5.98 -7.38 -20.08
N SER A 181 -7.26 -7.66 -19.92
CA SER A 181 -7.82 -8.61 -18.97
C SER A 181 -8.85 -9.50 -19.65
N ALA A 182 -8.78 -10.80 -19.35
CA ALA A 182 -9.82 -11.76 -19.75
C ALA A 182 -10.38 -12.40 -18.49
N THR A 183 -11.72 -12.42 -18.38
CA THR A 183 -12.46 -13.00 -17.27
C THR A 183 -13.41 -14.06 -17.77
N ALA A 184 -13.43 -15.23 -17.11
CA ALA A 184 -14.42 -16.27 -17.35
C ALA A 184 -14.98 -16.74 -16.01
N ALA A 185 -16.31 -16.84 -15.90
CA ALA A 185 -16.98 -17.42 -14.74
C ALA A 185 -18.02 -18.44 -15.18
N PHE A 186 -18.26 -19.44 -14.33
CA PHE A 186 -19.26 -20.48 -14.56
C PHE A 186 -19.94 -20.91 -13.27
N ALA A 187 -21.20 -21.33 -13.36
CA ALA A 187 -21.95 -21.93 -12.26
C ALA A 187 -22.60 -23.24 -12.69
N GLY A 188 -22.47 -24.27 -11.84
CA GLY A 188 -23.28 -25.48 -11.84
C GLY A 188 -24.24 -25.46 -10.65
N GLU A 189 -24.79 -26.63 -10.28
CA GLU A 189 -25.74 -26.75 -9.16
C GLU A 189 -25.11 -26.41 -7.79
N ARG A 190 -23.87 -26.83 -7.58
CA ARG A 190 -23.13 -26.65 -6.30
C ARG A 190 -21.73 -26.08 -6.49
N TRP A 191 -21.30 -25.89 -7.71
CA TRP A 191 -19.98 -25.43 -8.04
C TRP A 191 -20.05 -24.13 -8.84
N SER A 192 -19.21 -23.19 -8.48
CA SER A 192 -18.94 -22.05 -9.33
C SER A 192 -17.43 -21.78 -9.40
N GLY A 193 -17.01 -21.17 -10.48
CA GLY A 193 -15.61 -20.90 -10.70
C GLY A 193 -15.39 -19.59 -11.43
N LEU A 194 -14.21 -19.01 -11.20
CA LEU A 194 -13.74 -17.78 -11.82
C LEU A 194 -12.28 -17.95 -12.24
N VAL A 195 -11.95 -17.45 -13.43
CA VAL A 195 -10.59 -17.26 -13.90
C VAL A 195 -10.46 -15.85 -14.43
N VAL A 196 -9.46 -15.12 -13.96
CA VAL A 196 -9.06 -13.80 -14.48
C VAL A 196 -7.59 -13.86 -14.86
N VAL A 197 -7.28 -13.45 -16.09
CA VAL A 197 -5.90 -13.38 -16.60
C VAL A 197 -5.64 -11.97 -17.07
N ASN A 198 -4.57 -11.35 -16.61
CA ASN A 198 -4.19 -10.00 -16.99
C ASN A 198 -2.78 -9.97 -17.57
N HIS A 199 -2.56 -9.03 -18.47
CA HIS A 199 -1.26 -8.68 -18.99
C HIS A 199 -1.17 -7.17 -19.19
N HIS A 200 -0.03 -6.57 -18.82
CA HIS A 200 0.28 -5.18 -19.12
C HIS A 200 1.72 -5.03 -19.55
N GLN A 201 1.97 -4.03 -20.37
CA GLN A 201 3.30 -3.61 -20.76
C GLN A 201 3.36 -2.11 -20.98
N GLY A 202 4.53 -1.51 -20.81
CA GLY A 202 4.73 -0.09 -20.99
C GLY A 202 6.21 0.31 -20.89
N LYS A 203 6.42 1.61 -20.88
CA LYS A 203 7.72 2.25 -20.69
C LYS A 203 7.78 2.97 -19.35
N GLU A 204 8.80 3.81 -19.17
CA GLU A 204 8.88 4.74 -18.04
C GLU A 204 7.66 5.66 -17.99
N THR A 205 7.19 5.94 -16.78
CA THR A 205 6.22 7.03 -16.63
C THR A 205 6.89 8.36 -16.90
N GLU A 206 6.41 9.09 -17.90
CA GLU A 206 6.93 10.41 -18.27
C GLU A 206 6.82 11.40 -17.11
N ASN A 207 7.75 12.32 -17.09
CA ASN A 207 7.75 13.50 -16.22
C ASN A 207 7.83 14.78 -17.09
N GLN A 208 7.94 15.95 -16.49
CA GLN A 208 8.11 17.21 -17.19
C GLN A 208 9.55 17.77 -17.07
N GLY A 209 10.52 16.89 -16.89
CA GLY A 209 11.94 17.20 -17.03
C GLY A 209 12.36 17.18 -18.50
N ASP A 210 13.17 18.13 -18.95
CA ASP A 210 13.60 18.32 -20.34
C ASP A 210 15.06 17.94 -20.61
N ASN A 211 15.90 17.88 -19.56
CA ASN A 211 17.30 17.50 -19.69
C ASN A 211 17.45 15.98 -19.81
N ASP A 212 17.86 15.52 -21.02
CA ASP A 212 18.09 14.12 -21.34
C ASP A 212 19.57 13.67 -21.22
N ALA A 213 20.41 14.46 -20.55
CA ALA A 213 21.82 14.15 -20.32
C ALA A 213 22.00 12.74 -19.71
N HIS A 214 23.12 12.12 -20.08
CA HIS A 214 23.51 10.82 -19.53
C HIS A 214 24.47 11.00 -18.34
N ASP A 215 23.99 11.72 -17.32
CA ASP A 215 24.72 11.97 -16.07
C ASP A 215 23.74 12.40 -14.95
N GLY A 216 24.31 12.73 -13.79
CA GLY A 216 23.56 13.15 -12.61
C GLY A 216 22.70 14.41 -12.78
N SER A 217 22.88 15.19 -13.85
CA SER A 217 22.08 16.37 -14.16
C SER A 217 20.78 16.07 -14.90
N ARG A 218 20.60 14.82 -15.38
CA ARG A 218 19.41 14.38 -16.11
C ARG A 218 18.14 14.67 -15.33
N THR A 219 17.16 15.32 -16.00
CA THR A 219 15.83 15.55 -15.40
C THR A 219 14.72 14.74 -16.07
N ARG A 220 14.89 14.26 -17.30
CA ARG A 220 13.97 13.30 -17.92
C ARG A 220 13.98 11.98 -17.15
N ALA A 221 12.87 11.25 -17.17
CA ALA A 221 12.80 9.90 -16.64
C ALA A 221 13.85 9.00 -17.29
N ASN A 222 14.37 8.03 -16.54
CA ASN A 222 15.25 7.01 -17.10
C ASN A 222 14.43 6.07 -17.99
N PRO A 223 14.95 5.66 -19.18
CA PRO A 223 14.22 4.73 -20.03
C PRO A 223 13.92 3.41 -19.33
N GLN A 224 12.69 2.96 -19.42
CA GLN A 224 12.24 1.69 -18.84
C GLN A 224 11.46 0.84 -19.85
N SER A 225 11.50 -0.47 -19.63
CA SER A 225 10.56 -1.42 -20.19
C SER A 225 9.90 -2.14 -19.02
N VAL A 226 8.60 -2.04 -18.94
CA VAL A 226 7.77 -2.63 -17.87
C VAL A 226 6.86 -3.67 -18.48
N GLU A 227 6.79 -4.85 -17.86
CA GLU A 227 5.88 -5.93 -18.24
C GLU A 227 5.37 -6.60 -16.98
N GLY A 228 4.07 -6.88 -16.95
CA GLY A 228 3.46 -7.62 -15.86
C GLY A 228 2.35 -8.55 -16.33
N ARG A 229 2.13 -9.59 -15.54
CA ARG A 229 1.06 -10.57 -15.76
C ARG A 229 0.52 -11.09 -14.44
N SER A 230 -0.75 -11.41 -14.42
CA SER A 230 -1.39 -12.00 -13.25
C SER A 230 -2.44 -13.03 -13.62
N LEU A 231 -2.70 -13.93 -12.67
CA LEU A 231 -3.75 -14.94 -12.71
C LEU A 231 -4.47 -14.94 -11.37
N LEU A 232 -5.79 -14.88 -11.40
CA LEU A 232 -6.66 -15.19 -10.27
C LEU A 232 -7.60 -16.32 -10.68
N THR A 233 -7.62 -17.38 -9.87
CA THR A 233 -8.58 -18.48 -10.04
C THR A 233 -9.28 -18.73 -8.72
N LYS A 234 -10.61 -18.77 -8.71
CA LYS A 234 -11.42 -19.18 -7.56
C LYS A 234 -12.33 -20.33 -7.95
N LEU A 235 -12.38 -21.34 -7.10
CA LEU A 235 -13.32 -22.44 -7.19
C LEU A 235 -14.13 -22.47 -5.90
N VAL A 236 -15.45 -22.38 -6.03
CA VAL A 236 -16.39 -22.37 -4.91
C VAL A 236 -17.26 -23.59 -4.97
N PHE A 237 -17.36 -24.31 -3.85
CA PHE A 237 -18.27 -25.44 -3.65
C PHE A 237 -19.25 -25.11 -2.53
N ALA A 238 -20.54 -25.04 -2.86
CA ALA A 238 -21.64 -24.83 -1.94
C ALA A 238 -22.48 -26.11 -1.79
N PRO A 239 -22.15 -26.99 -0.82
CA PRO A 239 -22.90 -28.23 -0.59
C PRO A 239 -24.33 -27.97 -0.14
N SER A 240 -24.59 -26.82 0.51
CA SER A 240 -25.88 -26.33 0.98
C SER A 240 -25.95 -24.81 0.85
N ALA A 241 -27.11 -24.23 1.10
CA ALA A 241 -27.31 -22.78 1.00
C ALA A 241 -26.52 -21.99 2.06
N ASN A 242 -26.17 -22.64 3.18
CA ASN A 242 -25.50 -22.04 4.33
C ASN A 242 -24.02 -22.42 4.47
N GLN A 243 -23.43 -23.08 3.47
CA GLN A 243 -22.01 -23.47 3.55
C GLN A 243 -21.33 -23.23 2.20
N ARG A 244 -20.16 -22.63 2.25
CA ARG A 244 -19.31 -22.37 1.09
C ARG A 244 -17.86 -22.71 1.37
N PHE A 245 -17.26 -23.55 0.55
CA PHE A 245 -15.83 -23.79 0.50
C PHE A 245 -15.25 -23.04 -0.70
N ARG A 246 -14.16 -22.31 -0.52
CA ARG A 246 -13.50 -21.56 -1.57
C ARG A 246 -12.02 -21.92 -1.63
N LEU A 247 -11.57 -22.34 -2.79
CA LEU A 247 -10.15 -22.46 -3.13
C LEU A 247 -9.76 -21.28 -4.01
N THR A 248 -8.77 -20.50 -3.57
CA THR A 248 -8.19 -19.38 -4.32
C THR A 248 -6.75 -19.71 -4.70
N VAL A 249 -6.42 -19.56 -5.97
CA VAL A 249 -5.06 -19.63 -6.50
C VAL A 249 -4.79 -18.33 -7.23
N GLU A 250 -3.73 -17.64 -6.83
CA GLU A 250 -3.37 -16.34 -7.37
C GLU A 250 -1.87 -16.28 -7.61
N GLY A 251 -1.47 -15.66 -8.72
CA GLY A 251 -0.08 -15.40 -9.04
C GLY A 251 0.07 -14.08 -9.78
N SER A 252 1.14 -13.35 -9.49
CA SER A 252 1.55 -12.14 -10.21
C SER A 252 3.05 -12.13 -10.44
N GLU A 253 3.44 -11.54 -11.55
CA GLU A 253 4.83 -11.34 -11.94
C GLU A 253 4.96 -9.98 -12.61
N ASP A 254 5.87 -9.15 -12.13
CA ASP A 254 6.21 -7.86 -12.68
C ASP A 254 7.72 -7.77 -12.96
N ARG A 255 8.09 -7.26 -14.11
CA ARG A 255 9.46 -7.07 -14.54
C ARG A 255 9.67 -5.65 -15.04
N THR A 256 10.69 -4.98 -14.51
CA THR A 256 11.12 -3.65 -14.95
C THR A 256 12.58 -3.69 -15.34
N GLN A 257 12.88 -3.25 -16.55
CA GLN A 257 14.24 -3.06 -17.05
C GLN A 257 14.49 -1.56 -17.17
N THR A 258 15.62 -1.06 -16.66
CA THR A 258 15.92 0.38 -16.61
C THR A 258 17.33 0.67 -17.09
N ASP A 259 17.47 1.56 -18.05
CA ASP A 259 18.75 2.23 -18.34
C ASP A 259 18.88 3.43 -17.41
N VAL A 260 19.72 3.30 -16.36
CA VAL A 260 19.83 4.32 -15.30
C VAL A 260 20.75 5.45 -15.73
N PHE A 261 20.36 6.23 -16.74
CA PHE A 261 21.18 7.31 -17.29
C PHE A 261 21.48 8.41 -16.27
N SER A 262 20.59 8.62 -15.31
CA SER A 262 20.78 9.59 -14.22
C SER A 262 21.93 9.23 -13.27
N ALA A 263 22.39 8.00 -13.28
CA ALA A 263 23.52 7.53 -12.44
C ALA A 263 24.88 7.55 -13.16
N LEU A 264 24.91 7.92 -14.43
CA LEU A 264 26.14 7.93 -15.22
C LEU A 264 27.01 9.16 -14.92
N GLY A 265 28.20 9.18 -15.48
CA GLY A 265 29.13 10.32 -15.41
C GLY A 265 30.12 10.23 -14.26
N LEU A 266 30.78 11.31 -14.01
CA LEU A 266 31.87 11.42 -13.04
C LEU A 266 31.31 11.67 -11.64
N SER A 267 31.68 10.82 -10.66
CA SER A 267 31.29 11.01 -9.25
C SER A 267 31.71 12.39 -8.73
N ALA A 268 30.94 12.93 -7.78
CA ALA A 268 31.38 14.12 -7.05
C ALA A 268 32.74 13.88 -6.37
N LEU A 269 33.49 14.94 -6.19
CA LEU A 269 34.71 14.90 -5.37
C LEU A 269 34.30 14.70 -3.90
N THR A 270 34.90 13.73 -3.24
CA THR A 270 34.66 13.56 -1.79
C THR A 270 35.15 14.80 -1.03
N PRO A 271 34.31 15.44 -0.21
CA PRO A 271 34.72 16.60 0.59
C PRO A 271 36.03 16.32 1.38
N GLY A 272 36.94 17.27 1.37
CA GLY A 272 38.23 17.16 2.07
C GLY A 272 39.35 16.46 1.27
N LEU A 273 39.05 15.85 0.12
CA LEU A 273 40.09 15.29 -0.74
C LEU A 273 40.60 16.35 -1.75
N PRO A 274 41.90 16.25 -2.17
CA PRO A 274 42.45 17.15 -3.17
C PRO A 274 41.77 16.95 -4.53
N PRO A 275 41.70 17.96 -5.40
CA PRO A 275 41.10 17.87 -6.75
C PRO A 275 41.71 16.76 -7.64
N THR A 276 42.92 16.31 -7.32
CA THR A 276 43.64 15.24 -8.01
C THR A 276 43.32 13.83 -7.49
N ALA A 277 42.46 13.72 -6.44
CA ALA A 277 42.08 12.42 -5.90
C ALA A 277 41.38 11.57 -6.97
N PRO A 278 41.57 10.26 -6.97
CA PRO A 278 40.88 9.36 -7.88
C PRO A 278 39.37 9.48 -7.73
N ARG A 279 38.67 9.59 -8.87
CA ARG A 279 37.21 9.64 -8.94
C ARG A 279 36.71 8.41 -9.72
N THR A 280 35.44 8.14 -9.61
CA THR A 280 34.79 7.10 -10.37
C THR A 280 33.99 7.72 -11.50
N ARG A 281 34.08 7.19 -12.71
CA ARG A 281 33.18 7.46 -13.82
C ARG A 281 32.30 6.23 -14.03
N VAL A 282 31.00 6.37 -13.93
CA VAL A 282 30.03 5.35 -14.33
C VAL A 282 29.79 5.52 -15.83
N LEU A 283 30.08 4.48 -16.60
CA LEU A 283 29.99 4.48 -18.07
C LEU A 283 28.62 3.95 -18.54
N SER A 284 28.11 2.93 -17.86
CA SER A 284 26.78 2.41 -18.09
C SER A 284 26.21 1.82 -16.79
N MET A 285 24.89 1.93 -16.61
CA MET A 285 24.18 1.25 -15.53
C MET A 285 22.84 0.77 -16.06
N TYR A 286 22.60 -0.53 -15.90
CA TYR A 286 21.38 -1.20 -16.31
C TYR A 286 20.81 -1.99 -15.13
N GLY A 287 19.52 -1.80 -14.86
CA GLY A 287 18.72 -2.51 -13.87
C GLY A 287 17.77 -3.52 -14.54
N ASN A 288 17.59 -4.68 -13.92
CA ASN A 288 16.57 -5.65 -14.27
C ASN A 288 15.95 -6.16 -12.97
N ASP A 289 14.77 -5.65 -12.68
CA ASP A 289 14.06 -5.85 -11.43
C ASP A 289 12.85 -6.74 -11.69
N HIS A 290 12.69 -7.75 -10.86
CA HIS A 290 11.67 -8.78 -11.01
C HIS A 290 11.00 -9.03 -9.67
N GLN A 291 9.67 -8.98 -9.65
CA GLN A 291 8.84 -9.26 -8.48
C GLN A 291 7.84 -10.36 -8.81
N THR A 292 7.69 -11.32 -7.91
CA THR A 292 6.70 -12.39 -8.05
C THR A 292 5.96 -12.60 -6.75
N ARG A 293 4.68 -12.95 -6.85
CA ARG A 293 3.87 -13.41 -5.73
C ARG A 293 2.99 -14.58 -6.19
N ALA A 294 2.94 -15.61 -5.38
CA ALA A 294 2.03 -16.74 -5.57
C ALA A 294 1.32 -17.05 -4.24
N ARG A 295 0.02 -17.24 -4.31
CA ARG A 295 -0.83 -17.52 -3.15
C ARG A 295 -1.80 -18.67 -3.43
N VAL A 296 -1.93 -19.55 -2.45
CA VAL A 296 -3.00 -20.56 -2.38
C VAL A 296 -3.70 -20.40 -1.04
N ALA A 297 -5.01 -20.23 -1.07
CA ALA A 297 -5.84 -20.10 0.12
C ALA A 297 -7.05 -21.03 0.02
N PHE A 298 -7.41 -21.66 1.12
CA PHE A 298 -8.62 -22.45 1.25
C PHE A 298 -9.45 -21.90 2.41
N ALA A 299 -10.66 -21.46 2.09
CA ALA A 299 -11.59 -20.85 3.03
C ALA A 299 -12.88 -21.68 3.13
N HIS A 300 -13.51 -21.62 4.29
CA HIS A 300 -14.84 -22.18 4.54
C HIS A 300 -15.68 -21.15 5.29
N GLU A 301 -16.86 -20.88 4.76
CA GLU A 301 -17.85 -19.98 5.31
C GLU A 301 -19.10 -20.80 5.68
N ILE A 302 -19.59 -20.62 6.90
CA ILE A 302 -20.79 -21.26 7.42
C ILE A 302 -21.71 -20.14 7.92
N ASP A 303 -22.86 -20.01 7.30
CA ASP A 303 -23.95 -19.13 7.73
C ASP A 303 -25.02 -19.98 8.43
N SER A 304 -25.74 -19.39 9.37
CA SER A 304 -26.83 -20.07 10.11
C SER A 304 -26.37 -21.38 10.78
N LEU A 305 -25.31 -21.27 11.59
CA LEU A 305 -24.74 -22.42 12.32
C LEU A 305 -25.66 -22.95 13.42
N ASP A 306 -26.63 -22.14 13.91
CA ASP A 306 -27.58 -22.42 14.98
C ASP A 306 -26.91 -23.06 16.22
N SER A 307 -25.81 -22.46 16.67
CA SER A 307 -25.01 -22.89 17.82
C SER A 307 -25.17 -21.90 18.98
N ALA A 308 -25.07 -22.39 20.20
CA ALA A 308 -25.00 -21.52 21.39
C ALA A 308 -23.81 -20.56 21.37
N LEU A 309 -22.75 -20.90 20.63
CA LEU A 309 -21.51 -20.13 20.57
C LEU A 309 -21.44 -19.20 19.34
N ALA A 310 -21.98 -19.63 18.21
CA ALA A 310 -21.86 -18.87 16.96
C ALA A 310 -23.07 -19.10 16.05
N ASP A 311 -23.49 -18.04 15.34
CA ASP A 311 -24.50 -18.08 14.28
C ASP A 311 -23.80 -18.21 12.91
N SER A 312 -22.60 -17.68 12.78
CA SER A 312 -21.77 -17.86 11.60
C SER A 312 -20.30 -18.06 11.96
N LEU A 313 -19.57 -18.74 11.09
CA LEU A 313 -18.14 -19.01 11.22
C LEU A 313 -17.47 -18.93 9.87
N THR A 314 -16.39 -18.18 9.81
CA THR A 314 -15.47 -18.17 8.67
C THR A 314 -14.09 -18.60 9.13
N TRP A 315 -13.41 -19.41 8.32
CA TRP A 315 -12.00 -19.70 8.55
C TRP A 315 -11.28 -19.90 7.23
N GLN A 316 -9.99 -19.58 7.23
CA GLN A 316 -9.11 -19.85 6.10
C GLN A 316 -7.72 -20.31 6.53
N VAL A 317 -7.10 -21.11 5.66
CA VAL A 317 -5.68 -21.46 5.73
C VAL A 317 -5.02 -21.09 4.41
N TYR A 318 -3.78 -20.63 4.48
CA TYR A 318 -3.11 -20.15 3.28
C TYR A 318 -1.59 -20.33 3.31
N ARG A 319 -1.04 -20.34 2.11
CA ARG A 319 0.38 -20.17 1.85
C ARG A 319 0.58 -19.07 0.81
N GLN A 320 1.54 -18.19 1.06
CA GLN A 320 1.98 -17.18 0.12
C GLN A 320 3.50 -17.18 0.04
N ASP A 321 4.01 -17.15 -1.16
CA ASP A 321 5.43 -16.95 -1.47
C ASP A 321 5.55 -15.65 -2.28
N SER A 322 6.50 -14.78 -1.93
CA SER A 322 6.85 -13.58 -2.69
C SER A 322 8.36 -13.44 -2.79
N GLU A 323 8.82 -12.99 -3.94
CA GLU A 323 10.23 -12.81 -4.24
C GLU A 323 10.45 -11.48 -4.96
N THR A 324 11.48 -10.76 -4.56
CA THR A 324 12.03 -9.62 -5.30
C THR A 324 13.47 -9.92 -5.66
N THR A 325 13.79 -9.96 -6.97
CA THR A 325 15.15 -10.12 -7.48
C THR A 325 15.53 -8.87 -8.26
N GLN A 326 16.61 -8.20 -7.86
CA GLN A 326 17.09 -6.99 -8.53
C GLN A 326 18.52 -7.19 -9.02
N ARG A 327 18.73 -7.11 -10.33
CA ARG A 327 20.03 -7.26 -10.96
C ARG A 327 20.52 -5.93 -11.50
N THR A 328 21.74 -5.56 -11.12
CA THR A 328 22.40 -4.34 -11.58
C THR A 328 23.68 -4.69 -12.31
N ARG A 329 23.78 -4.23 -13.55
CA ARG A 329 25.01 -4.29 -14.35
C ARG A 329 25.55 -2.87 -14.48
N GLU A 330 26.74 -2.63 -13.94
CA GLU A 330 27.40 -1.32 -13.93
C GLU A 330 28.79 -1.44 -14.57
N GLN A 331 29.06 -0.68 -15.61
CA GLN A 331 30.39 -0.49 -16.12
C GLN A 331 30.94 0.84 -15.63
N ARG A 332 32.15 0.83 -15.10
CA ARG A 332 32.80 2.00 -14.51
C ARG A 332 34.29 2.01 -14.77
N ALA A 333 34.91 3.18 -14.63
CA ALA A 333 36.36 3.36 -14.65
C ALA A 333 36.78 4.25 -13.47
N SER A 334 38.03 4.08 -13.03
CA SER A 334 38.70 5.05 -12.15
C SER A 334 39.24 6.18 -13.01
N VAL A 335 39.07 7.43 -12.54
CA VAL A 335 39.61 8.62 -13.21
C VAL A 335 40.78 9.14 -12.42
N VAL A 336 41.96 9.10 -13.01
CA VAL A 336 43.22 9.58 -12.42
C VAL A 336 43.86 10.57 -13.40
N GLY A 337 44.13 11.79 -12.92
CA GLY A 337 44.70 12.82 -13.81
C GLY A 337 43.81 13.16 -15.02
N GLY A 338 42.48 13.02 -14.90
CA GLY A 338 41.51 13.24 -15.98
C GLY A 338 41.36 12.09 -16.98
N ARG A 339 42.07 11.00 -16.83
CA ARG A 339 42.03 9.84 -17.72
C ARG A 339 41.33 8.66 -17.08
N ASP A 340 40.50 7.97 -17.85
CA ASP A 340 39.86 6.72 -17.43
C ASP A 340 40.88 5.59 -17.37
N THR A 341 40.91 4.92 -16.23
CA THR A 341 41.84 3.80 -15.98
C THR A 341 41.07 2.64 -15.33
N SER A 342 41.60 1.44 -15.44
CA SER A 342 41.03 0.25 -14.77
C SER A 342 39.54 0.06 -15.00
N PRO A 343 39.06 -0.06 -16.26
CA PRO A 343 37.64 -0.27 -16.52
C PRO A 343 37.19 -1.58 -15.89
N THR A 344 36.05 -1.52 -15.20
CA THR A 344 35.52 -2.62 -14.40
C THR A 344 34.05 -2.80 -14.71
N LEU A 345 33.62 -4.03 -14.89
CA LEU A 345 32.23 -4.43 -14.95
C LEU A 345 31.85 -4.97 -13.56
N ARG A 346 30.82 -4.37 -12.93
CA ARG A 346 30.23 -4.85 -11.70
C ARG A 346 28.85 -5.45 -11.98
N LEU A 347 28.65 -6.67 -11.50
CA LEU A 347 27.39 -7.38 -11.52
C LEU A 347 26.95 -7.55 -10.09
N ARG A 348 25.75 -7.08 -9.76
CA ARG A 348 25.14 -7.21 -8.41
C ARG A 348 23.77 -7.83 -8.55
N GLU A 349 23.41 -8.68 -7.61
CA GLU A 349 22.10 -9.24 -7.45
C GLU A 349 21.65 -9.08 -6.00
N PHE A 350 20.43 -8.57 -5.82
CA PHE A 350 19.74 -8.52 -4.55
C PHE A 350 18.52 -9.43 -4.64
N ASN A 351 18.35 -10.28 -3.63
CA ASN A 351 17.18 -11.14 -3.45
C ASN A 351 16.56 -10.85 -2.11
N PHE A 352 15.22 -10.74 -2.10
CA PHE A 352 14.42 -10.67 -0.89
C PHE A 352 13.19 -11.58 -1.06
N ASP A 353 13.16 -12.64 -0.26
CA ASP A 353 12.16 -13.68 -0.31
C ASP A 353 11.37 -13.69 0.99
N GLN A 354 10.06 -13.85 0.88
CA GLN A 354 9.16 -14.00 2.00
C GLN A 354 8.22 -15.18 1.75
N ARG A 355 8.16 -16.11 2.71
CA ARG A 355 7.21 -17.22 2.70
C ARG A 355 6.33 -17.18 3.93
N VAL A 356 5.03 -17.16 3.70
CA VAL A 356 4.00 -17.06 4.75
C VAL A 356 3.13 -18.31 4.76
N TYR A 357 2.89 -18.84 5.95
CA TYR A 357 1.82 -19.80 6.23
C TYR A 357 0.91 -19.18 7.26
N GLY A 358 -0.39 -19.21 7.04
CA GLY A 358 -1.35 -18.62 7.97
C GLY A 358 -2.62 -19.43 8.11
N ALA A 359 -3.28 -19.19 9.23
CA ALA A 359 -4.60 -19.67 9.54
C ALA A 359 -5.34 -18.59 10.33
N GLU A 360 -6.58 -18.31 9.97
CA GLU A 360 -7.45 -17.43 10.74
C GLU A 360 -8.85 -18.00 10.82
N ALA A 361 -9.58 -17.62 11.89
CA ALA A 361 -10.99 -17.89 12.01
C ALA A 361 -11.69 -16.75 12.75
N ALA A 362 -12.92 -16.46 12.34
CA ALA A 362 -13.80 -15.50 12.98
C ALA A 362 -15.21 -16.08 13.12
N ALA A 363 -15.80 -15.94 14.27
CA ALA A 363 -17.17 -16.34 14.56
C ALA A 363 -18.00 -15.15 14.99
N HIS A 364 -19.28 -15.15 14.62
CA HIS A 364 -20.25 -14.13 14.98
C HIS A 364 -21.41 -14.75 15.72
N LYS A 365 -21.88 -14.06 16.77
CA LYS A 365 -23.05 -14.46 17.56
C LYS A 365 -23.93 -13.26 17.84
N ASP A 366 -25.16 -13.31 17.36
CA ASP A 366 -26.20 -12.35 17.70
C ASP A 366 -27.00 -12.85 18.90
N PHE A 367 -27.23 -11.97 19.86
CA PHE A 367 -28.07 -12.26 21.03
C PHE A 367 -28.63 -10.95 21.60
N ALA A 368 -29.63 -11.07 22.49
CA ALA A 368 -30.21 -9.91 23.17
C ALA A 368 -30.14 -10.05 24.68
N THR A 369 -29.89 -8.93 25.37
CA THR A 369 -29.97 -8.83 26.84
C THR A 369 -31.03 -7.80 27.21
N GLY A 370 -32.24 -8.27 27.41
CA GLY A 370 -33.42 -7.40 27.54
C GLY A 370 -33.73 -6.67 26.23
N SER A 371 -33.67 -5.35 26.21
CA SER A 371 -33.86 -4.51 25.02
C SER A 371 -32.54 -4.16 24.28
N VAL A 372 -31.44 -4.69 24.73
CA VAL A 372 -30.12 -4.41 24.13
C VAL A 372 -29.73 -5.58 23.21
N GLU A 373 -29.41 -5.26 21.96
CA GLU A 373 -28.94 -6.23 20.99
C GLU A 373 -27.41 -6.25 20.95
N HIS A 374 -26.84 -7.43 20.77
CA HIS A 374 -25.41 -7.66 20.71
C HIS A 374 -25.05 -8.41 19.42
N THR A 375 -23.98 -8.00 18.76
CA THR A 375 -23.29 -8.78 17.74
C THR A 375 -21.86 -9.02 18.22
N LEU A 376 -21.64 -10.19 18.82
CA LEU A 376 -20.32 -10.59 19.29
C LEU A 376 -19.51 -11.18 18.16
N THR A 377 -18.34 -10.60 17.90
CA THR A 377 -17.35 -11.09 16.94
C THR A 377 -16.09 -11.50 17.68
N TYR A 378 -15.63 -12.72 17.49
CA TYR A 378 -14.40 -13.20 18.12
C TYR A 378 -13.64 -14.15 17.20
N GLY A 379 -12.34 -14.23 17.40
CA GLY A 379 -11.56 -15.08 16.51
C GLY A 379 -10.09 -15.15 16.88
N PHE A 380 -9.37 -15.86 16.04
CA PHE A 380 -7.92 -15.98 16.13
C PHE A 380 -7.26 -15.83 14.78
N GLU A 381 -6.00 -15.44 14.80
CA GLU A 381 -5.11 -15.33 13.64
C GLU A 381 -3.75 -15.92 14.02
N TYR A 382 -3.21 -16.78 13.17
CA TYR A 382 -1.86 -17.31 13.29
C TYR A 382 -1.13 -17.16 11.97
N GLU A 383 0.06 -16.59 12.01
CA GLU A 383 0.92 -16.41 10.85
C GLU A 383 2.36 -16.80 11.21
N GLN A 384 2.99 -17.60 10.36
CA GLN A 384 4.41 -17.87 10.40
C GLN A 384 5.05 -17.39 9.10
N THR A 385 6.03 -16.50 9.21
CA THR A 385 6.74 -15.94 8.06
C THR A 385 8.22 -16.27 8.14
N GLU A 386 8.80 -16.68 7.02
CA GLU A 386 10.24 -16.80 6.84
C GLU A 386 10.74 -15.74 5.88
N PHE A 387 11.71 -14.94 6.34
CA PHE A 387 12.36 -13.89 5.57
C PHE A 387 13.78 -14.31 5.23
N ARG A 388 14.13 -14.15 3.94
CA ARG A 388 15.48 -14.36 3.44
C ARG A 388 15.90 -13.19 2.58
N GLN A 389 17.10 -12.68 2.84
CA GLN A 389 17.70 -11.65 2.02
C GLN A 389 19.11 -12.09 1.65
N LYS A 390 19.54 -11.82 0.43
CA LYS A 390 20.91 -12.04 -0.03
C LYS A 390 21.29 -10.93 -0.98
N ARG A 391 22.48 -10.37 -0.79
CA ARG A 391 23.16 -9.60 -1.81
C ARG A 391 24.32 -10.44 -2.35
N ASP A 392 24.41 -10.52 -3.67
CA ASP A 392 25.48 -11.22 -4.38
C ASP A 392 26.13 -10.31 -5.41
N GLY A 393 27.38 -10.59 -5.78
CA GLY A 393 28.03 -9.75 -6.74
C GLY A 393 29.42 -10.19 -7.12
N ARG A 394 29.86 -9.68 -8.27
CA ARG A 394 31.22 -9.83 -8.75
C ARG A 394 31.66 -8.63 -9.58
N SER A 395 32.94 -8.35 -9.56
CA SER A 395 33.59 -7.38 -10.44
C SER A 395 34.52 -8.09 -11.42
N VAL A 396 34.55 -7.60 -12.64
CA VAL A 396 35.44 -8.09 -13.70
C VAL A 396 36.29 -6.93 -14.17
N ASN A 397 37.60 -7.02 -14.05
CA ASN A 397 38.52 -6.06 -14.64
C ASN A 397 38.54 -6.28 -16.16
N LEU A 398 38.09 -5.29 -16.93
CA LEU A 398 37.89 -5.42 -18.37
C LEU A 398 39.21 -5.38 -19.15
N THR A 399 40.34 -4.99 -18.52
CA THR A 399 41.67 -5.01 -19.14
C THR A 399 42.36 -6.36 -18.97
N THR A 400 42.23 -6.95 -17.77
CA THR A 400 43.00 -8.20 -17.45
C THR A 400 42.10 -9.44 -17.46
N GLY A 401 40.76 -9.30 -17.49
CA GLY A 401 39.81 -10.39 -17.34
C GLY A 401 39.70 -10.93 -15.90
N ALA A 402 40.41 -10.37 -14.93
CA ALA A 402 40.39 -10.83 -13.53
C ALA A 402 39.00 -10.64 -12.92
N VAL A 403 38.52 -11.68 -12.26
CA VAL A 403 37.21 -11.71 -11.59
C VAL A 403 37.44 -11.70 -10.09
N SER A 404 36.65 -10.87 -9.35
CA SER A 404 36.67 -10.82 -7.91
C SER A 404 35.22 -10.78 -7.37
N SER A 405 34.97 -11.53 -6.32
CA SER A 405 33.72 -11.42 -5.56
C SER A 405 33.71 -10.21 -4.59
N THR A 406 34.81 -9.48 -4.46
CA THR A 406 34.93 -8.28 -3.67
C THR A 406 34.52 -7.06 -4.51
N ILE A 407 33.43 -6.40 -4.12
CA ILE A 407 33.05 -5.07 -4.59
C ILE A 407 33.01 -4.19 -3.37
N SER A 408 34.18 -3.62 -3.03
CA SER A 408 34.32 -2.85 -1.80
C SER A 408 33.08 -1.99 -1.49
N PRO A 409 32.57 -2.07 -0.24
CA PRO A 409 33.19 -2.74 0.92
C PRO A 409 32.86 -4.24 1.06
N ASP A 410 31.93 -4.77 0.28
CA ASP A 410 31.37 -6.11 0.46
C ASP A 410 32.26 -7.20 -0.22
N ALA A 411 32.45 -8.32 0.47
CA ALA A 411 32.98 -9.57 -0.09
C ALA A 411 31.79 -10.54 -0.27
N PHE A 412 31.22 -10.57 -1.45
CA PHE A 412 29.98 -11.30 -1.78
C PHE A 412 30.10 -12.82 -1.73
N PRO A 413 29.03 -13.55 -1.37
CA PRO A 413 27.68 -13.05 -1.02
C PRO A 413 27.60 -12.56 0.44
N VAL A 414 26.67 -11.61 0.71
CA VAL A 414 26.45 -11.03 2.04
C VAL A 414 24.97 -11.05 2.44
N ARG A 415 24.69 -10.93 3.75
CA ARG A 415 23.37 -10.74 4.33
C ARG A 415 23.36 -9.57 5.29
N ASP A 416 22.39 -8.69 5.14
CA ASP A 416 22.21 -7.55 6.06
C ASP A 416 21.43 -7.93 7.33
N PHE A 417 20.75 -9.07 7.33
CA PHE A 417 20.14 -9.73 8.48
C PHE A 417 20.14 -11.26 8.29
N PRO A 418 20.16 -12.07 9.37
CA PRO A 418 20.13 -13.52 9.27
C PRO A 418 18.78 -14.00 8.74
N ILE A 419 18.71 -15.22 8.20
CA ILE A 419 17.43 -15.85 7.86
C ILE A 419 16.54 -15.76 9.10
N SER A 420 15.38 -15.13 8.98
CA SER A 420 14.54 -14.80 10.11
C SER A 420 13.18 -15.47 10.00
N LYS A 421 12.76 -16.16 11.07
CA LYS A 421 11.41 -16.71 11.18
C LYS A 421 10.63 -15.93 12.23
N THR A 422 9.49 -15.39 11.83
CA THR A 422 8.55 -14.75 12.77
C THR A 422 7.31 -15.62 12.93
N ARG A 423 6.69 -15.54 14.10
CA ARG A 423 5.39 -16.10 14.41
C ARG A 423 4.55 -15.04 15.07
N ASN A 424 3.38 -14.80 14.51
CA ASN A 424 2.36 -13.93 15.06
C ASN A 424 1.16 -14.80 15.43
N ALA A 425 0.70 -14.73 16.67
CA ALA A 425 -0.52 -15.37 17.13
C ALA A 425 -1.37 -14.32 17.84
N GLY A 426 -2.60 -14.13 17.40
CA GLY A 426 -3.52 -13.14 17.96
C GLY A 426 -4.89 -13.74 18.25
N VAL A 427 -5.50 -13.32 19.34
CA VAL A 427 -6.90 -13.57 19.64
C VAL A 427 -7.61 -12.26 19.87
N PHE A 428 -8.83 -12.15 19.39
CA PHE A 428 -9.60 -10.91 19.50
C PHE A 428 -11.06 -11.17 19.84
N VAL A 429 -11.69 -10.19 20.48
CA VAL A 429 -13.12 -10.13 20.71
C VAL A 429 -13.61 -8.70 20.54
N GLN A 430 -14.75 -8.53 19.90
CA GLN A 430 -15.46 -7.27 19.70
C GLN A 430 -16.95 -7.53 19.96
N ASP A 431 -17.62 -6.63 20.66
CA ASP A 431 -19.07 -6.64 20.80
C ASP A 431 -19.64 -5.36 20.20
N GLU A 432 -20.57 -5.47 19.28
CA GLU A 432 -21.39 -4.34 18.82
C GLU A 432 -22.69 -4.34 19.61
N ILE A 433 -22.79 -3.41 20.55
CA ILE A 433 -23.91 -3.27 21.47
C ILE A 433 -24.84 -2.18 20.93
N ARG A 434 -26.07 -2.56 20.59
CA ARG A 434 -27.09 -1.66 20.04
C ARG A 434 -28.14 -1.33 21.09
N PHE A 435 -28.31 -0.05 21.37
CA PHE A 435 -29.27 0.49 22.29
C PHE A 435 -30.34 1.31 21.54
N ALA A 436 -31.53 1.49 22.16
CA ALA A 436 -32.60 2.34 21.66
C ALA A 436 -32.92 2.05 20.17
N ASP A 437 -33.21 0.78 19.85
CA ASP A 437 -33.54 0.30 18.51
C ASP A 437 -32.46 0.64 17.47
N GLY A 438 -31.19 0.65 17.92
CA GLY A 438 -30.02 0.91 17.06
C GLY A 438 -29.60 2.38 16.94
N ALA A 439 -30.31 3.31 17.57
CA ALA A 439 -29.95 4.73 17.53
C ALA A 439 -28.58 5.02 18.18
N PHE A 440 -28.19 4.23 19.17
CA PHE A 440 -26.86 4.32 19.77
C PHE A 440 -26.17 2.96 19.74
N ARG A 441 -24.95 2.95 19.22
CA ARG A 441 -24.09 1.76 19.14
C ARG A 441 -22.81 2.01 19.91
N LEU A 442 -22.39 1.02 20.70
CA LEU A 442 -21.11 1.00 21.41
C LEU A 442 -20.32 -0.23 20.96
N VAL A 443 -19.04 -0.04 20.59
CA VAL A 443 -18.23 -1.09 20.00
C VAL A 443 -16.93 -1.24 20.78
N PRO A 444 -16.93 -1.88 21.97
CA PRO A 444 -15.72 -2.29 22.66
C PRO A 444 -15.05 -3.47 21.93
N ALA A 445 -13.72 -3.45 21.85
CA ALA A 445 -12.95 -4.57 21.37
C ALA A 445 -11.61 -4.66 22.09
N VAL A 446 -11.06 -5.85 22.14
CA VAL A 446 -9.69 -6.09 22.61
C VAL A 446 -9.06 -7.23 21.83
N ARG A 447 -7.78 -7.04 21.53
CA ARG A 447 -6.93 -8.07 20.92
C ARG A 447 -5.66 -8.26 21.74
N VAL A 448 -5.22 -9.50 21.84
CA VAL A 448 -3.94 -9.88 22.45
C VAL A 448 -3.12 -10.60 21.40
N ASP A 449 -1.92 -10.09 21.12
CA ASP A 449 -0.99 -10.65 20.16
C ASP A 449 0.29 -11.11 20.82
N ARG A 450 0.81 -12.24 20.38
CA ARG A 450 2.11 -12.76 20.69
C ARG A 450 2.97 -12.81 19.44
N TYR A 451 4.07 -12.05 19.45
CA TYR A 451 5.09 -12.02 18.40
C TYR A 451 6.33 -12.76 18.88
N GLU A 452 6.89 -13.62 18.03
CA GLU A 452 8.17 -14.29 18.23
C GLU A 452 9.03 -14.16 16.99
N LEU A 453 10.30 -13.79 17.17
CA LEU A 453 11.34 -13.77 16.14
C LEU A 453 12.42 -14.78 16.50
N LYS A 454 12.72 -15.69 15.57
CA LYS A 454 13.79 -16.66 15.67
C LYS A 454 14.70 -16.58 14.45
N PRO A 455 15.86 -15.91 14.57
CA PRO A 455 16.84 -15.84 13.51
C PRO A 455 17.63 -17.15 13.41
N GLN A 456 18.19 -17.42 12.23
CA GLN A 456 19.02 -18.61 11.95
C GLN A 456 20.31 -18.18 11.26
N ASN A 457 21.45 -18.52 11.85
CA ASN A 457 22.74 -18.35 11.21
C ASN A 457 22.89 -19.28 10.02
N ASP A 458 23.54 -18.78 8.97
CA ASP A 458 24.06 -19.59 7.89
C ASP A 458 25.52 -19.18 7.55
N ALA A 459 26.13 -19.88 6.60
CA ALA A 459 27.52 -19.62 6.21
C ALA A 459 27.73 -18.20 5.67
N ILE A 460 26.72 -17.64 4.96
CA ILE A 460 26.79 -16.29 4.40
C ILE A 460 26.80 -15.26 5.54
N TRP A 461 25.83 -15.35 6.47
CA TRP A 461 25.77 -14.45 7.60
C TRP A 461 27.04 -14.49 8.46
N ASN A 462 27.52 -15.69 8.79
CA ASN A 462 28.71 -15.86 9.63
C ASN A 462 29.99 -15.35 8.95
N GLY A 463 30.08 -15.47 7.62
CA GLY A 463 31.19 -14.94 6.83
C GLY A 463 31.21 -13.42 6.74
N ASP A 464 30.04 -12.81 6.60
CA ASP A 464 29.87 -11.36 6.46
C ASP A 464 29.90 -10.64 7.83
N ASN A 465 29.38 -11.28 8.88
CA ASN A 465 29.26 -10.74 10.23
C ASN A 465 29.94 -11.60 11.29
N PRO A 466 31.27 -11.75 11.21
CA PRO A 466 32.02 -12.63 12.12
C PRO A 466 31.91 -12.15 13.57
N GLY A 467 31.51 -13.05 14.45
CA GLY A 467 31.39 -12.76 15.90
C GLY A 467 30.14 -11.99 16.31
N VAL A 468 29.30 -11.56 15.38
CA VAL A 468 28.02 -10.90 15.70
C VAL A 468 27.03 -11.93 16.24
N LYS A 469 26.52 -11.69 17.45
CA LYS A 469 25.50 -12.55 18.09
C LYS A 469 24.13 -12.15 17.63
N ILE A 470 23.41 -13.08 17.02
CA ILE A 470 21.99 -12.91 16.70
C ILE A 470 21.13 -13.11 17.96
N SER A 471 19.97 -12.51 17.98
CA SER A 471 19.08 -12.50 19.15
C SER A 471 17.65 -12.88 18.76
N ASP A 472 17.09 -13.79 19.54
CA ASP A 472 15.65 -14.05 19.55
C ASP A 472 14.92 -12.86 20.16
N LEU A 473 13.69 -12.62 19.76
CA LEU A 473 12.81 -11.63 20.36
C LEU A 473 11.43 -12.22 20.57
N SER A 474 10.80 -11.87 21.70
CA SER A 474 9.44 -12.22 21.99
C SER A 474 8.73 -11.08 22.69
N LYS A 475 7.56 -10.69 22.16
CA LYS A 475 6.75 -9.57 22.68
C LYS A 475 5.29 -9.96 22.73
N THR A 476 4.58 -9.43 23.71
CA THR A 476 3.12 -9.53 23.80
C THR A 476 2.56 -8.11 23.77
N SER A 477 1.51 -7.90 22.99
CA SER A 477 0.82 -6.61 22.89
C SER A 477 -0.67 -6.80 23.18
N VAL A 478 -1.27 -5.79 23.83
CA VAL A 478 -2.72 -5.71 24.04
C VAL A 478 -3.22 -4.46 23.35
N SER A 479 -4.20 -4.62 22.47
CA SER A 479 -4.75 -3.56 21.64
C SER A 479 -6.25 -3.36 21.94
N PRO A 480 -6.61 -2.50 22.92
CA PRO A 480 -7.99 -2.14 23.18
C PRO A 480 -8.51 -1.15 22.14
N LYS A 481 -9.82 -1.21 21.88
CA LYS A 481 -10.63 -0.27 21.09
C LYS A 481 -11.94 -0.01 21.79
N LEU A 482 -12.40 1.22 21.74
CA LEU A 482 -13.74 1.61 22.14
C LEU A 482 -14.27 2.59 21.10
N GLY A 483 -15.26 2.19 20.35
CA GLY A 483 -15.95 3.02 19.38
C GLY A 483 -17.41 3.25 19.75
N ALA A 484 -17.97 4.36 19.30
CA ALA A 484 -19.40 4.63 19.43
C ALA A 484 -19.93 5.32 18.17
N VAL A 485 -21.18 5.03 17.83
CA VAL A 485 -21.97 5.74 16.81
C VAL A 485 -23.31 6.13 17.42
N TRP A 486 -23.70 7.39 17.26
CA TRP A 486 -24.98 7.90 17.73
C TRP A 486 -25.76 8.55 16.59
N HIS A 487 -26.81 7.91 16.14
CA HIS A 487 -27.80 8.44 15.21
C HIS A 487 -28.78 9.32 15.99
N PHE A 488 -28.44 10.60 16.16
CA PHE A 488 -29.22 11.53 16.98
C PHE A 488 -30.38 12.19 16.24
N ALA A 489 -30.39 12.07 14.91
CA ALA A 489 -31.51 12.45 14.04
C ALA A 489 -31.52 11.51 12.81
N GLN A 490 -32.60 11.57 12.02
CA GLN A 490 -32.82 10.64 10.90
C GLN A 490 -31.61 10.50 9.96
N ASP A 491 -30.99 11.61 9.57
CA ASP A 491 -29.89 11.64 8.60
C ASP A 491 -28.54 12.00 9.23
N TRP A 492 -28.51 12.18 10.56
CA TRP A 492 -27.32 12.65 11.26
C TRP A 492 -26.78 11.61 12.23
N SER A 493 -25.51 11.35 12.13
CA SER A 493 -24.80 10.56 13.13
C SER A 493 -23.50 11.21 13.59
N LEU A 494 -23.21 11.05 14.88
CA LEU A 494 -21.95 11.36 15.51
C LEU A 494 -21.24 10.05 15.79
N TYR A 495 -19.97 9.96 15.41
CA TYR A 495 -19.15 8.80 15.75
C TYR A 495 -17.84 9.23 16.38
N GLY A 496 -17.25 8.34 17.14
CA GLY A 496 -15.93 8.57 17.68
C GLY A 496 -15.40 7.37 18.41
N GLY A 497 -14.13 7.43 18.76
CA GLY A 497 -13.52 6.33 19.46
C GLY A 497 -12.08 6.54 19.85
N TYR A 498 -11.62 5.60 20.63
CA TYR A 498 -10.24 5.37 21.01
C TYR A 498 -9.79 4.03 20.51
N GLN A 499 -8.57 3.96 19.99
CA GLN A 499 -7.94 2.69 19.64
C GLN A 499 -6.42 2.75 19.79
N ARG A 500 -5.87 1.62 20.23
CA ARG A 500 -4.43 1.43 20.31
C ARG A 500 -3.93 0.62 19.13
N GLY A 501 -2.85 1.11 18.50
CA GLY A 501 -2.09 0.37 17.50
C GLY A 501 -0.75 -0.06 18.03
N PHE A 502 -0.18 -1.12 17.42
CA PHE A 502 1.21 -1.50 17.66
C PHE A 502 1.84 -2.07 16.39
N ARG A 503 3.16 -2.05 16.37
CA ARG A 503 3.99 -2.77 15.41
C ARG A 503 5.11 -3.48 16.15
N ALA A 504 5.25 -4.78 15.91
CA ALA A 504 6.35 -5.56 16.46
C ALA A 504 7.69 -5.07 15.90
N PRO A 505 8.80 -5.15 16.66
CA PRO A 505 10.12 -4.80 16.15
C PRO A 505 10.46 -5.66 14.92
N PRO A 506 10.82 -5.03 13.78
CA PRO A 506 11.13 -5.76 12.56
C PRO A 506 12.34 -6.69 12.73
N TYR A 507 12.27 -7.84 12.13
CA TYR A 507 13.35 -8.84 12.11
C TYR A 507 14.67 -8.26 11.63
N SER A 508 14.63 -7.36 10.63
CA SER A 508 15.80 -6.67 10.08
C SER A 508 16.41 -5.67 11.05
N ASP A 509 15.60 -5.00 11.88
CA ASP A 509 16.10 -4.02 12.85
C ASP A 509 16.67 -4.67 14.11
N VAL A 510 16.08 -5.79 14.55
CA VAL A 510 16.56 -6.55 15.72
C VAL A 510 17.94 -7.14 15.48
N ASN A 511 18.17 -7.69 14.28
CA ASN A 511 19.41 -8.41 13.93
C ASN A 511 20.15 -7.80 12.74
N LEU A 512 20.03 -6.49 12.54
CA LEU A 512 20.80 -5.81 11.49
C LEU A 512 22.30 -5.97 11.73
N GLY A 513 23.03 -6.35 10.69
CA GLY A 513 24.48 -6.51 10.76
C GLY A 513 25.14 -6.28 9.42
N PHE A 514 26.02 -5.31 9.36
CA PHE A 514 26.96 -5.12 8.25
C PHE A 514 28.18 -4.34 8.74
N THR A 515 29.32 -4.60 8.12
CA THR A 515 30.57 -3.91 8.50
C THR A 515 31.28 -3.41 7.25
N ASN A 516 31.67 -2.14 7.29
CA ASN A 516 32.41 -1.48 6.22
C ASN A 516 33.71 -0.92 6.77
N LEU A 517 34.74 -1.72 6.77
CA LEU A 517 36.07 -1.32 7.27
C LEU A 517 36.72 -0.22 6.43
N GLN A 518 36.41 -0.14 5.14
CA GLN A 518 36.97 0.87 4.24
C GLN A 518 36.49 2.28 4.59
N PHE A 519 35.23 2.41 4.99
CA PHE A 519 34.62 3.69 5.39
C PHE A 519 34.50 3.83 6.90
N GLY A 520 35.02 2.88 7.66
CA GLY A 520 35.13 2.97 9.11
C GLY A 520 33.78 2.92 9.86
N TYR A 521 32.82 2.11 9.41
CA TYR A 521 31.54 1.96 10.13
C TYR A 521 31.06 0.51 10.21
N THR A 522 30.20 0.23 11.18
CA THR A 522 29.52 -1.05 11.38
C THR A 522 28.10 -0.85 11.88
N ALA A 523 27.20 -1.77 11.57
CA ALA A 523 25.90 -1.88 12.21
C ALA A 523 25.85 -3.08 13.15
N ILE A 524 25.22 -2.94 14.29
CA ILE A 524 25.09 -3.97 15.30
C ILE A 524 23.62 -4.22 15.67
N PRO A 525 23.24 -5.48 15.99
CA PRO A 525 21.92 -5.86 16.47
C PRO A 525 21.45 -5.10 17.71
N ASN A 526 20.12 -4.91 17.83
CA ASN A 526 19.49 -4.40 19.05
C ASN A 526 18.39 -5.35 19.55
N PRO A 527 18.69 -6.27 20.47
CA PRO A 527 17.71 -7.19 21.06
C PRO A 527 16.73 -6.51 22.03
N ASN A 528 16.97 -5.24 22.39
CA ASN A 528 16.20 -4.51 23.39
C ASN A 528 15.07 -3.67 22.75
N LEU A 529 14.89 -3.75 21.44
CA LEU A 529 13.84 -3.01 20.76
C LEU A 529 12.45 -3.33 21.36
N LYS A 530 11.69 -2.26 21.58
CA LYS A 530 10.30 -2.30 22.01
C LYS A 530 9.38 -2.21 20.79
N PRO A 531 8.15 -2.75 20.86
CA PRO A 531 7.16 -2.48 19.85
C PRO A 531 6.86 -0.99 19.72
N GLU A 532 6.71 -0.52 18.49
CA GLU A 532 6.12 0.80 18.23
C GLU A 532 4.66 0.77 18.68
N THR A 533 4.18 1.81 19.31
CA THR A 533 2.77 1.89 19.76
C THR A 533 2.15 3.23 19.41
N SER A 534 0.82 3.23 19.22
CA SER A 534 0.03 4.44 19.04
C SER A 534 -1.20 4.44 19.92
N ASN A 535 -1.62 5.64 20.33
CA ASN A 535 -2.94 5.89 20.90
C ASN A 535 -3.64 6.87 19.98
N GLY A 536 -4.73 6.43 19.36
CA GLY A 536 -5.52 7.22 18.43
C GLY A 536 -6.87 7.58 19.00
N TYR A 537 -7.25 8.83 18.80
CA TYR A 537 -8.59 9.38 19.13
C TYR A 537 -9.18 9.97 17.86
N GLU A 538 -10.44 9.69 17.62
CA GLU A 538 -11.18 10.21 16.47
C GLU A 538 -12.58 10.63 16.88
N LEU A 539 -13.06 11.72 16.28
CA LEU A 539 -14.42 12.20 16.40
C LEU A 539 -14.90 12.68 15.04
N GLY A 540 -16.09 12.27 14.62
CA GLY A 540 -16.63 12.70 13.34
C GLY A 540 -18.16 12.83 13.33
N LEU A 541 -18.61 13.68 12.43
CA LEU A 541 -20.03 13.96 12.16
C LEU A 541 -20.35 13.49 10.74
N ARG A 542 -21.46 12.79 10.57
CA ARG A 542 -21.99 12.38 9.27
C ARG A 542 -23.37 12.91 9.04
N TYR A 543 -23.63 13.28 7.82
CA TYR A 543 -24.95 13.53 7.27
C TYR A 543 -25.17 12.59 6.07
N SER A 544 -26.27 11.85 6.09
CA SER A 544 -26.60 10.83 5.08
C SER A 544 -28.05 11.01 4.60
N GLY A 545 -28.30 12.16 3.98
CA GLY A 545 -29.62 12.46 3.37
C GLY A 545 -29.70 11.91 1.93
N LYS A 546 -30.89 12.01 1.34
CA LYS A 546 -31.15 11.49 0.00
C LYS A 546 -30.36 12.22 -1.10
N ALA A 547 -30.31 13.54 -1.04
CA ALA A 547 -29.65 14.37 -2.03
C ALA A 547 -28.19 14.69 -1.71
N VAL A 548 -27.82 14.65 -0.42
CA VAL A 548 -26.49 15.08 0.05
C VAL A 548 -26.00 14.10 1.10
N TYR A 549 -24.74 13.74 0.99
CA TYR A 549 -24.03 13.11 2.09
C TYR A 549 -22.75 13.89 2.42
N ALA A 550 -22.35 13.88 3.68
CA ALA A 550 -21.12 14.53 4.12
C ALA A 550 -20.56 13.83 5.36
N GLN A 551 -19.24 13.79 5.46
CA GLN A 551 -18.51 13.33 6.63
C GLN A 551 -17.39 14.31 6.96
N LEU A 552 -17.39 14.81 8.20
CA LEU A 552 -16.32 15.59 8.79
C LEU A 552 -15.70 14.79 9.93
N SER A 553 -14.38 14.60 9.94
CA SER A 553 -13.68 13.94 11.04
C SER A 553 -12.47 14.72 11.49
N GLY A 554 -12.20 14.65 12.79
CA GLY A 554 -10.97 15.12 13.40
C GLY A 554 -10.27 13.97 14.12
N TYR A 555 -8.96 13.90 14.03
CA TYR A 555 -8.17 12.85 14.66
C TYR A 555 -6.91 13.37 15.36
N TYR A 556 -6.49 12.60 16.37
CA TYR A 556 -5.31 12.88 17.16
C TYR A 556 -4.63 11.58 17.54
N ASN A 557 -3.41 11.37 17.04
CA ASN A 557 -2.64 10.16 17.25
C ASN A 557 -1.30 10.49 17.91
N ASP A 558 -1.04 9.91 19.08
CA ASP A 558 0.27 9.92 19.74
C ASP A 558 0.99 8.59 19.50
N TYR A 559 2.22 8.67 19.01
CA TYR A 559 3.09 7.52 18.75
C TYR A 559 4.26 7.50 19.72
N LYS A 560 4.67 6.30 20.13
CA LYS A 560 5.78 6.08 21.05
C LYS A 560 6.65 4.94 20.57
N ASP A 561 7.92 5.02 20.94
CA ASP A 561 8.92 3.98 20.69
C ASP A 561 9.08 3.69 19.18
N PHE A 562 8.95 4.69 18.30
CA PHE A 562 9.24 4.51 16.87
C PHE A 562 10.64 3.92 16.70
N ILE A 563 10.78 2.98 15.76
CA ILE A 563 12.07 2.38 15.44
C ILE A 563 12.66 3.16 14.26
N GLU A 564 13.80 3.80 14.53
CA GLU A 564 14.68 4.40 13.53
C GLU A 564 15.81 3.42 13.23
N SER A 565 15.82 2.93 11.99
CA SER A 565 16.85 2.03 11.52
C SER A 565 18.16 2.80 11.31
N ASN A 566 19.31 2.14 11.56
CA ASN A 566 20.64 2.70 11.29
C ASN A 566 20.94 4.05 11.98
N ARG A 567 20.49 4.24 13.20
CA ARG A 567 20.86 5.42 13.96
C ARG A 567 22.33 5.30 14.43
N GLN A 568 23.12 6.37 14.26
CA GLN A 568 24.46 6.41 14.81
C GLN A 568 24.40 6.41 16.34
N VAL A 569 25.13 5.51 16.97
CA VAL A 569 25.24 5.39 18.43
C VAL A 569 26.69 5.57 18.87
N SER A 570 26.90 5.82 20.17
CA SER A 570 28.27 5.88 20.73
C SER A 570 28.94 4.52 20.55
N ALA A 571 30.10 4.52 19.93
CA ALA A 571 30.90 3.31 19.79
C ALA A 571 31.27 2.73 21.15
N PRO A 572 31.28 1.39 21.32
CA PRO A 572 31.89 0.78 22.50
C PRO A 572 33.34 1.25 22.68
N PRO A 573 33.83 1.36 23.89
CA PRO A 573 35.23 1.70 24.13
C PRO A 573 36.17 0.81 23.30
N GLN A 574 37.14 1.40 22.63
CA GLN A 574 38.12 0.74 21.76
C GLN A 574 37.64 0.31 20.34
N THR A 575 36.46 0.72 19.92
CA THR A 575 36.01 0.50 18.55
C THR A 575 36.38 1.70 17.67
N PRO A 576 37.27 1.56 16.66
CA PRO A 576 37.65 2.66 15.78
C PRO A 576 36.61 2.97 14.70
N LEU A 577 35.45 2.31 14.75
CA LEU A 577 34.39 2.40 13.76
C LEU A 577 33.23 3.29 14.26
N ILE A 578 32.58 3.97 13.32
CA ILE A 578 31.27 4.56 13.56
C ILE A 578 30.27 3.41 13.70
N VAL A 579 29.51 3.39 14.81
CA VAL A 579 28.57 2.32 15.08
C VAL A 579 27.16 2.80 14.81
N PHE A 580 26.43 2.04 14.01
CA PHE A 580 25.00 2.20 13.78
C PHE A 580 24.21 1.10 14.50
N GLN A 581 23.03 1.43 14.97
CA GLN A 581 22.12 0.49 15.59
C GLN A 581 20.68 0.98 15.41
N SER A 582 19.73 0.09 15.13
CA SER A 582 18.32 0.46 15.19
C SER A 582 17.90 0.79 16.61
N GLN A 583 17.22 1.91 16.81
CA GLN A 583 16.86 2.43 18.14
C GLN A 583 15.38 2.77 18.19
N ASN A 584 14.76 2.54 19.35
CA ASN A 584 13.49 3.21 19.61
C ASN A 584 13.78 4.69 19.84
N VAL A 585 13.34 5.52 18.92
CA VAL A 585 13.37 6.96 19.05
C VAL A 585 12.05 7.42 19.65
N ASP A 586 12.03 8.65 20.13
CA ASP A 586 10.96 9.09 21.01
C ASP A 586 9.58 9.25 20.33
N LYS A 587 8.86 10.27 20.70
CA LYS A 587 7.42 10.43 20.48
C LYS A 587 7.14 11.21 19.21
N ALA A 588 6.24 10.72 18.38
CA ALA A 588 5.67 11.51 17.30
C ALA A 588 4.18 11.76 17.56
N ARG A 589 3.65 12.84 16.99
CA ARG A 589 2.25 13.21 17.05
C ARG A 589 1.76 13.57 15.66
N ILE A 590 0.63 12.99 15.26
CA ILE A 590 -0.06 13.36 14.02
C ILE A 590 -1.51 13.68 14.35
N ARG A 591 -1.98 14.84 13.90
CA ARG A 591 -3.36 15.29 14.07
C ARG A 591 -3.86 15.95 12.80
N GLY A 592 -5.15 15.90 12.58
CA GLY A 592 -5.71 16.49 11.37
C GLY A 592 -7.22 16.48 11.33
N VAL A 593 -7.72 17.00 10.21
CA VAL A 593 -9.14 17.08 9.89
C VAL A 593 -9.31 16.57 8.46
N GLU A 594 -10.35 15.76 8.25
CA GLU A 594 -10.74 15.22 6.95
C GLU A 594 -12.22 15.55 6.70
N LEU A 595 -12.51 15.97 5.48
CA LEU A 595 -13.87 16.28 5.01
C LEU A 595 -14.10 15.55 3.70
N ARG A 596 -15.24 14.91 3.54
CA ARG A 596 -15.70 14.37 2.25
C ARG A 596 -17.21 14.43 2.15
N GLY A 597 -17.70 14.42 0.92
CA GLY A 597 -19.14 14.39 0.68
C GLY A 597 -19.47 14.40 -0.79
N GLY A 598 -20.74 14.28 -1.07
CA GLY A 598 -21.30 14.36 -2.41
C GLY A 598 -22.72 14.91 -2.42
N VAL A 599 -23.16 15.28 -3.59
CA VAL A 599 -24.50 15.83 -3.84
C VAL A 599 -25.04 15.24 -5.14
N ASP A 600 -26.27 14.76 -5.11
CA ASP A 600 -27.10 14.50 -6.28
C ASP A 600 -27.97 15.74 -6.52
N PHE A 601 -27.67 16.48 -7.55
CA PHE A 601 -28.43 17.70 -7.86
C PHE A 601 -29.84 17.38 -8.38
N GLY A 602 -30.04 16.20 -8.98
CA GLY A 602 -31.35 15.76 -9.45
C GLY A 602 -32.36 15.53 -8.32
N GLU A 603 -31.88 15.11 -7.14
CA GLU A 603 -32.68 14.97 -5.95
C GLU A 603 -33.02 16.32 -5.30
N LEU A 604 -32.22 17.38 -5.57
CA LEU A 604 -32.52 18.75 -5.14
C LEU A 604 -33.49 19.44 -6.09
N ASP A 605 -33.28 19.26 -7.40
CA ASP A 605 -34.11 19.83 -8.46
C ASP A 605 -34.18 18.85 -9.65
N PRO A 606 -35.37 18.32 -10.00
CA PRO A 606 -35.51 17.40 -11.13
C PRO A 606 -34.99 17.90 -12.48
N SER A 607 -34.85 19.22 -12.68
CA SER A 607 -34.26 19.80 -13.88
C SER A 607 -32.77 19.54 -14.00
N LEU A 608 -32.10 19.21 -12.89
CA LEU A 608 -30.70 18.86 -12.79
C LEU A 608 -30.44 17.35 -12.77
N ALA A 609 -31.44 16.53 -13.12
CA ALA A 609 -31.32 15.08 -13.13
C ALA A 609 -30.10 14.62 -13.92
N GLY A 610 -29.28 13.77 -13.32
CA GLY A 610 -28.02 13.27 -13.84
C GLY A 610 -26.80 14.10 -13.46
N TRP A 611 -26.96 15.28 -12.89
CA TRP A 611 -25.82 16.03 -12.33
C TRP A 611 -25.50 15.59 -10.91
N SER A 612 -24.24 15.34 -10.66
CA SER A 612 -23.73 15.05 -9.31
C SER A 612 -22.43 15.80 -9.03
N GLY A 613 -22.13 15.93 -7.75
CA GLY A 613 -20.87 16.52 -7.30
C GLY A 613 -20.26 15.70 -6.16
N ARG A 614 -18.93 15.65 -6.11
CA ARG A 614 -18.19 15.05 -5.00
C ARG A 614 -17.05 15.96 -4.55
N PHE A 615 -16.72 15.91 -3.28
CA PHE A 615 -15.59 16.65 -2.73
C PHE A 615 -14.93 15.87 -1.59
N ALA A 616 -13.63 16.05 -1.46
CA ALA A 616 -12.88 15.56 -0.32
C ALA A 616 -11.69 16.48 -0.05
N ALA A 617 -11.33 16.64 1.24
CA ALA A 617 -10.18 17.43 1.66
C ALA A 617 -9.54 16.81 2.90
N ALA A 618 -8.21 16.90 3.02
CA ALA A 618 -7.48 16.47 4.20
C ALA A 618 -6.39 17.47 4.57
N TYR A 619 -6.31 17.79 5.85
CA TYR A 619 -5.25 18.57 6.45
C TYR A 619 -4.65 17.81 7.62
N SER A 620 -3.35 17.63 7.63
CA SER A 620 -2.61 16.94 8.67
C SER A 620 -1.45 17.78 9.16
N LYS A 621 -1.14 17.69 10.42
CA LYS A 621 0.09 18.19 11.03
C LYS A 621 0.77 17.09 11.81
N GLY A 622 2.06 16.83 11.52
CA GLY A 622 2.89 15.85 12.19
C GLY A 622 4.12 16.50 12.81
N GLU A 623 4.45 16.10 14.02
CA GLU A 623 5.55 16.62 14.79
C GLU A 623 6.35 15.47 15.42
N ASP A 624 7.66 15.47 15.22
CA ASP A 624 8.59 14.73 16.07
C ASP A 624 8.71 15.49 17.39
N LYS A 625 8.31 14.84 18.47
CA LYS A 625 8.31 15.45 19.83
C LYS A 625 9.67 15.40 20.52
N SER A 626 10.63 14.67 19.97
CA SER A 626 11.98 14.60 20.52
C SER A 626 12.79 15.82 20.16
N ASP A 627 12.69 16.23 18.88
CA ASP A 627 13.47 17.33 18.31
C ASP A 627 12.62 18.58 18.03
N ASP A 628 11.31 18.52 18.31
CA ASP A 628 10.31 19.57 18.03
C ASP A 628 10.30 20.00 16.55
N ARG A 629 10.42 19.02 15.64
CA ARG A 629 10.50 19.22 14.19
C ARG A 629 9.26 18.68 13.47
N PRO A 630 8.86 19.31 12.35
CA PRO A 630 7.82 18.73 11.48
C PRO A 630 8.25 17.38 10.93
N LEU A 631 7.30 16.44 10.83
CA LEU A 631 7.51 15.17 10.11
C LEU A 631 7.47 15.43 8.60
N GLU A 632 8.51 15.00 7.89
CA GLU A 632 8.65 15.19 6.46
C GLU A 632 7.57 14.47 5.64
N SER A 633 7.13 13.31 6.12
CA SER A 633 6.15 12.45 5.44
C SER A 633 4.72 13.01 5.41
N ILE A 634 4.42 14.06 6.16
CA ILE A 634 3.07 14.66 6.19
C ILE A 634 2.81 15.45 4.90
N ALA A 635 1.75 15.08 4.20
CA ALA A 635 1.30 15.82 3.04
C ALA A 635 0.76 17.21 3.43
N PRO A 636 0.89 18.25 2.57
CA PRO A 636 0.21 19.54 2.78
C PRO A 636 -1.31 19.35 2.70
N LEU A 637 -2.08 20.42 2.97
CA LEU A 637 -3.51 20.42 2.68
C LEU A 637 -3.76 19.99 1.23
N THR A 638 -4.55 18.93 1.05
CA THR A 638 -5.00 18.43 -0.25
C THR A 638 -6.50 18.44 -0.34
N ALA A 639 -7.05 18.64 -1.53
CA ALA A 639 -8.47 18.57 -1.79
C ALA A 639 -8.74 18.04 -3.19
N THR A 640 -9.87 17.36 -3.36
CA THR A 640 -10.43 16.97 -4.65
C THR A 640 -11.87 17.47 -4.76
N VAL A 641 -12.27 17.85 -5.97
CA VAL A 641 -13.65 18.25 -6.29
C VAL A 641 -13.97 17.68 -7.67
N GLY A 642 -15.06 16.96 -7.77
CA GLY A 642 -15.58 16.42 -9.02
C GLY A 642 -16.99 16.92 -9.29
N VAL A 643 -17.31 17.17 -10.56
CA VAL A 643 -18.66 17.42 -11.05
C VAL A 643 -18.91 16.46 -12.21
N ALA A 644 -19.94 15.66 -12.12
CA ALA A 644 -20.29 14.68 -13.12
C ALA A 644 -21.70 14.92 -13.66
N TYR A 645 -21.88 14.50 -14.91
CA TYR A 645 -23.18 14.40 -15.57
C TYR A 645 -23.32 12.99 -16.14
N ASP A 646 -24.22 12.23 -15.59
CA ASP A 646 -24.46 10.83 -15.94
C ASP A 646 -25.84 10.61 -16.54
N ARG A 647 -25.87 9.80 -17.58
CA ARG A 647 -27.05 9.23 -18.23
C ARG A 647 -26.87 7.72 -18.33
N GLU A 648 -27.96 7.02 -18.57
CA GLU A 648 -27.96 5.55 -18.69
C GLU A 648 -26.88 5.00 -19.63
N ALA A 649 -26.68 5.66 -20.78
CA ALA A 649 -25.74 5.22 -21.79
C ALA A 649 -24.35 5.87 -21.71
N TRP A 650 -24.18 7.02 -21.04
CA TRP A 650 -22.90 7.72 -21.00
C TRP A 650 -22.82 8.71 -19.83
N GLY A 651 -21.62 9.02 -19.45
CA GLY A 651 -21.36 10.04 -18.44
C GLY A 651 -20.02 10.76 -18.68
N VAL A 652 -19.91 11.95 -18.09
CA VAL A 652 -18.71 12.79 -18.12
C VAL A 652 -18.46 13.37 -16.74
N GLU A 653 -17.22 13.35 -16.29
CA GLU A 653 -16.81 13.95 -15.03
C GLU A 653 -15.62 14.88 -15.26
N LEU A 654 -15.68 16.08 -14.70
CA LEU A 654 -14.54 16.98 -14.53
C LEU A 654 -14.10 16.93 -13.07
N ALA A 655 -12.90 16.42 -12.80
CA ALA A 655 -12.33 16.30 -11.47
C ALA A 655 -11.12 17.22 -11.31
N GLY A 656 -11.08 18.00 -10.23
CA GLY A 656 -9.97 18.86 -9.86
C GLY A 656 -9.25 18.33 -8.62
N ARG A 657 -7.90 18.29 -8.64
CA ARG A 657 -7.05 17.97 -7.50
C ARG A 657 -6.19 19.16 -7.14
N PHE A 658 -6.18 19.50 -5.86
CA PHE A 658 -5.51 20.67 -5.33
C PHE A 658 -4.61 20.29 -4.19
N ALA A 659 -3.41 20.85 -4.15
CA ALA A 659 -2.51 20.74 -3.01
C ALA A 659 -1.95 22.13 -2.66
N ARG A 660 -1.87 22.42 -1.37
CA ARG A 660 -1.18 23.62 -0.89
C ARG A 660 0.33 23.41 -0.99
N ARG A 661 1.11 24.51 -1.05
CA ARG A 661 2.56 24.46 -0.93
C ARG A 661 2.96 23.74 0.37
N LYS A 662 3.96 22.86 0.29
CA LYS A 662 4.59 22.23 1.44
C LYS A 662 5.38 23.28 2.21
N SER A 663 4.89 23.70 3.38
CA SER A 663 5.53 24.74 4.22
C SER A 663 6.28 24.16 5.41
N ASP A 664 5.79 23.03 5.95
CA ASP A 664 6.34 22.41 7.16
C ASP A 664 7.46 21.46 6.75
N LEU A 665 8.70 21.96 6.79
CA LEU A 665 9.90 21.23 6.43
C LEU A 665 10.77 21.02 7.67
N PRO A 666 11.40 19.83 7.83
CA PRO A 666 12.21 19.52 9.01
C PRO A 666 13.49 20.38 9.12
N GLU A 667 13.97 20.88 7.97
CA GLU A 667 15.20 21.68 7.90
C GLU A 667 15.04 22.86 6.94
N ALA A 668 15.71 23.97 7.26
CA ALA A 668 15.77 25.14 6.40
C ALA A 668 16.51 24.82 5.09
N GLY A 669 16.07 25.41 3.97
CA GLY A 669 16.70 25.24 2.67
C GLY A 669 16.27 24.00 1.89
N ARG A 670 15.48 23.08 2.45
CA ARG A 670 14.87 21.97 1.73
C ARG A 670 13.89 22.48 0.69
N PHE A 671 13.68 21.71 -0.38
CA PHE A 671 12.73 22.06 -1.44
C PHE A 671 11.29 22.02 -0.94
N ALA A 672 10.66 23.17 -0.92
CA ALA A 672 9.24 23.32 -0.62
C ALA A 672 8.42 23.17 -1.90
N ALA A 673 7.92 21.99 -2.21
CA ALA A 673 7.10 21.74 -3.39
C ALA A 673 5.98 22.79 -3.49
N PRO A 674 5.87 23.51 -4.64
CA PRO A 674 4.82 24.49 -4.85
C PRO A 674 3.43 23.87 -4.77
N GLY A 675 2.44 24.66 -4.36
CA GLY A 675 1.05 24.24 -4.47
C GLY A 675 0.60 24.13 -5.92
N TYR A 676 -0.39 23.28 -6.16
CA TYR A 676 -0.93 23.07 -7.50
C TYR A 676 -2.45 22.89 -7.51
N GLY A 677 -3.04 23.10 -8.69
CA GLY A 677 -4.37 22.65 -9.06
C GLY A 677 -4.28 22.03 -10.44
N VAL A 678 -4.75 20.80 -10.57
CA VAL A 678 -4.80 20.04 -11.83
C VAL A 678 -6.20 19.48 -12.04
N PHE A 679 -6.61 19.43 -13.31
CA PHE A 679 -7.93 18.98 -13.71
C PHE A 679 -7.82 17.78 -14.63
N ASP A 680 -8.70 16.79 -14.40
CA ASP A 680 -8.85 15.61 -15.21
C ASP A 680 -10.28 15.57 -15.78
N LEU A 681 -10.43 15.20 -17.05
CA LEU A 681 -11.71 15.02 -17.71
C LEU A 681 -11.88 13.55 -18.04
N LEU A 682 -12.91 12.94 -17.48
CA LEU A 682 -13.23 11.52 -17.63
C LEU A 682 -14.57 11.39 -18.35
N ALA A 683 -14.72 10.35 -19.17
CA ALA A 683 -15.98 10.02 -19.81
C ALA A 683 -16.12 8.52 -19.96
N HIS A 684 -17.34 8.03 -19.86
CA HIS A 684 -17.70 6.65 -20.16
C HIS A 684 -18.89 6.57 -21.11
N TRP A 685 -18.97 5.48 -21.88
CA TRP A 685 -20.04 5.23 -22.81
C TRP A 685 -20.37 3.73 -22.87
N ASN A 686 -21.59 3.38 -22.46
CA ASN A 686 -22.18 2.06 -22.59
C ASN A 686 -22.81 1.95 -24.00
N PHE A 687 -22.01 1.58 -24.99
CA PHE A 687 -22.42 1.62 -26.39
C PHE A 687 -23.26 0.42 -26.83
N ALA A 688 -23.28 -0.66 -26.02
CA ALA A 688 -24.19 -1.81 -26.18
C ALA A 688 -24.32 -2.51 -24.80
N PRO A 689 -25.34 -3.37 -24.61
CA PRO A 689 -25.42 -4.22 -23.42
C PRO A 689 -24.12 -5.03 -23.24
N GLY A 690 -23.52 -4.94 -22.06
CA GLY A 690 -22.24 -5.59 -21.76
C GLY A 690 -21.01 -4.95 -22.43
N ALA A 691 -21.14 -3.80 -23.09
CA ALA A 691 -20.03 -3.15 -23.78
C ALA A 691 -19.87 -1.69 -23.34
N LYS A 692 -18.70 -1.39 -22.73
CA LYS A 692 -18.37 -0.09 -22.16
C LYS A 692 -17.06 0.44 -22.71
N PHE A 693 -17.04 1.72 -23.05
CA PHE A 693 -15.83 2.48 -23.41
C PHE A 693 -15.57 3.56 -22.35
N ASN A 694 -14.35 3.65 -21.86
CA ASN A 694 -13.91 4.71 -20.95
C ASN A 694 -12.76 5.48 -21.61
N VAL A 695 -12.75 6.81 -21.43
CA VAL A 695 -11.66 7.69 -21.90
C VAL A 695 -11.41 8.77 -20.85
N GLY A 696 -10.16 9.14 -20.66
CA GLY A 696 -9.76 10.20 -19.74
C GLY A 696 -8.62 11.04 -20.30
N VAL A 697 -8.69 12.35 -20.06
CA VAL A 697 -7.59 13.29 -20.27
C VAL A 697 -7.16 13.78 -18.90
N PHE A 698 -5.96 13.42 -18.50
CA PHE A 698 -5.39 13.74 -17.19
C PHE A 698 -4.47 14.96 -17.30
N ASN A 699 -4.42 15.78 -16.24
CA ASN A 699 -3.69 17.03 -16.21
C ASN A 699 -4.03 17.91 -17.45
N LEU A 700 -5.31 18.20 -17.64
CA LEU A 700 -5.88 18.86 -18.82
C LEU A 700 -5.15 20.19 -19.16
N GLY A 701 -4.70 20.92 -18.14
CA GLY A 701 -3.98 22.19 -18.27
C GLY A 701 -2.48 22.04 -18.52
N ASP A 702 -1.96 20.83 -18.65
CA ASP A 702 -0.52 20.54 -18.77
C ASP A 702 0.34 21.20 -17.68
N LYS A 703 -0.21 21.23 -16.46
CA LYS A 703 0.42 21.88 -15.31
C LYS A 703 1.66 21.11 -14.86
N LYS A 704 2.80 21.79 -14.74
CA LYS A 704 4.01 21.27 -14.09
C LYS A 704 3.83 21.32 -12.57
N TYR A 705 3.94 20.16 -11.91
CA TYR A 705 3.77 20.03 -10.46
C TYR A 705 4.54 18.86 -9.88
N TRP A 706 4.67 18.84 -8.55
CA TRP A 706 5.34 17.78 -7.78
C TRP A 706 4.38 17.21 -6.76
N ASP A 707 4.18 15.89 -6.80
CA ASP A 707 3.50 15.20 -5.72
C ASP A 707 4.43 15.08 -4.51
N ASN A 708 3.90 15.33 -3.31
CA ASN A 708 4.70 15.32 -2.08
C ASN A 708 5.40 13.97 -1.83
N GLY A 709 4.76 12.87 -2.19
CA GLY A 709 5.29 11.51 -2.01
C GLY A 709 6.49 11.16 -2.88
N ASP A 710 6.72 11.91 -3.98
CA ASP A 710 7.79 11.63 -4.94
C ASP A 710 9.05 12.47 -4.74
N VAL A 711 8.97 13.57 -3.98
CA VAL A 711 10.10 14.48 -3.76
C VAL A 711 11.01 13.93 -2.68
N PRO A 712 12.27 13.56 -3.00
CA PRO A 712 13.23 13.16 -1.97
C PRO A 712 13.53 14.29 -1.00
N GLY A 713 13.49 13.99 0.28
CA GLY A 713 13.70 14.98 1.34
C GLY A 713 15.07 15.65 1.35
N ALA A 714 16.06 15.04 0.72
CA ALA A 714 17.41 15.61 0.60
C ALA A 714 17.52 16.80 -0.38
N LEU A 715 16.50 17.04 -1.24
CA LEU A 715 16.56 18.09 -2.24
C LEU A 715 16.42 19.48 -1.63
N THR A 716 17.13 20.45 -2.22
CA THR A 716 17.06 21.87 -1.88
C THR A 716 16.42 22.65 -3.03
N ALA A 717 15.99 23.89 -2.78
CA ALA A 717 15.43 24.75 -3.80
C ALA A 717 16.42 25.08 -4.95
N SER A 718 17.71 24.92 -4.73
CA SER A 718 18.78 25.11 -5.71
C SER A 718 19.19 23.82 -6.44
N SER A 719 18.57 22.70 -6.13
CA SER A 719 18.90 21.42 -6.79
C SER A 719 18.53 21.46 -8.26
N ALA A 720 19.50 21.23 -9.15
CA ALA A 720 19.30 21.27 -10.61
C ALA A 720 18.41 20.13 -11.16
N ILE A 721 18.11 19.15 -10.33
CA ILE A 721 17.38 17.93 -10.72
C ILE A 721 15.92 17.90 -10.22
N LEU A 722 15.39 19.04 -9.76
CA LEU A 722 14.01 19.09 -9.23
C LEU A 722 12.97 18.55 -10.22
N ASP A 723 13.14 18.89 -11.50
CA ASP A 723 12.21 18.50 -12.55
C ASP A 723 12.18 17.00 -12.83
N ARG A 724 13.18 16.24 -12.38
CA ARG A 724 13.17 14.76 -12.41
C ARG A 724 11.99 14.17 -11.64
N TYR A 725 11.52 14.86 -10.61
CA TYR A 725 10.49 14.41 -9.69
C TYR A 725 9.11 15.02 -9.96
N THR A 726 8.94 15.67 -11.12
CA THR A 726 7.64 16.20 -11.55
C THR A 726 6.69 15.07 -11.91
N ALA A 727 5.41 15.29 -11.70
CA ALA A 727 4.36 14.43 -12.19
C ALA A 727 4.23 14.52 -13.73
N PRO A 728 3.56 13.55 -14.38
CA PRO A 728 3.31 13.59 -15.83
C PRO A 728 2.61 14.87 -16.27
N GLY A 729 2.91 15.32 -17.48
CA GLY A 729 2.18 16.34 -18.19
C GLY A 729 0.77 15.86 -18.58
N ARG A 730 0.11 16.62 -19.47
CA ARG A 730 -1.17 16.20 -20.04
C ARG A 730 -1.02 14.86 -20.74
N ASN A 731 -1.86 13.89 -20.36
CA ASN A 731 -1.85 12.54 -20.91
C ASN A 731 -3.25 11.99 -21.07
N VAL A 732 -3.39 10.95 -21.88
CA VAL A 732 -4.66 10.33 -22.23
C VAL A 732 -4.63 8.85 -21.90
N GLY A 733 -5.75 8.34 -21.38
CA GLY A 733 -5.99 6.92 -21.20
C GLY A 733 -7.35 6.55 -21.79
N ALA A 734 -7.46 5.32 -22.30
CA ALA A 734 -8.71 4.77 -22.79
C ALA A 734 -8.80 3.28 -22.52
N SER A 735 -10.01 2.76 -22.33
CA SER A 735 -10.26 1.33 -22.26
C SER A 735 -11.60 0.96 -22.89
N VAL A 736 -11.67 -0.25 -23.41
CA VAL A 736 -12.92 -0.89 -23.85
C VAL A 736 -13.07 -2.21 -23.12
N ALA A 737 -14.26 -2.44 -22.60
CA ALA A 737 -14.65 -3.71 -21.98
C ALA A 737 -15.89 -4.25 -22.69
N VAL A 738 -15.90 -5.57 -22.97
CA VAL A 738 -17.02 -6.28 -23.58
C VAL A 738 -17.26 -7.55 -22.80
N SER A 739 -18.53 -7.86 -22.53
CA SER A 739 -18.93 -9.08 -21.82
C SER A 739 -20.17 -9.71 -22.44
N TRP A 740 -20.30 -11.04 -22.32
CA TRP A 740 -21.41 -11.83 -22.85
C TRP A 740 -21.66 -13.10 -22.03
#